data_58cefa082525fcd2d02e97ec9f12a60e
#
_entry.id   58cefa082525fcd2d02e97ec9f12a60e
#
_cell.length_a   1.000
_cell.length_b   1.000
_cell.length_c   1.000
_cell.angle_alpha   90.00
_cell.angle_beta   90.00
_cell.angle_gamma   90.00
#
_symmetry.space_group_name_H-M   'P 1'
#
loop_
_entity.id
_entity.type
_entity.pdbx_description
1 polymer ?
#
loop_
_entity_poly.entity_id
_entity_poly.type
_entity_poly.pdbx_seq_one_letter_code
_entity_poly.pdbx_strand_id
1 'polypeptide(L)'
;MSDEPEKNELDAPVPLDAEVVSENDDTAENGDPNSVAAERYRGNNDYFRTMMDRNFLEYASYVIKDRAIPDVDDGLKPVQRRVLWALYQVYDGRTHKVANVVGNTMHYHPHGNASIEDALVVLANKEYYIIRQGNFGNILTGSPAAAGRYIECSLSPLGHEVLFNNDITEFVDTYDGRGVEPVTLPAKVPSLLMLGSDGIAVGMATKIMPHNFNELLEAEIAVLRGEEFELYPDFQQGGLMDVREYNDGNGKITLRAKIEIVGRDLIIREIPATTSTETLVASIEKAAEKNKIKISSVNDYTTDKVEIKVVPTRGYDPEKTMQGLYMYTDCSVSISVNMTVIRENRPVQMSVSEVLRRNADKLLEYLKRELEIDLAKQEDLFHAKTLAQIFFENRIYKKIEECKSEKEEYAEVHAGLAPFRHLLRRDVTDQDIDKLLALPVRRISRFDIEKNQRELAEVLAKMEEIKKNLGSLKKYAINYLRKLLDKYGKDFPRRTEIEHFEKIDRREAALNNIKVGWDRKNGYVGTSIKSDDILACNEFDRFLCVEKSGSYKVIALPPEKLFIGKLYDFRKYDAATEFGVIYRETKSGKYYGKRTAIGGFILDKEYNLCPAGCKLELLTPRADAVYMLTVAGARGKQQQTELNLMELPARSPKARGILISSKPIVKITHNRYLTPEELAALSLKTESDDEITDENDELANGGGNGNAGTASSENAAAPQAAEPVDPPELSEPVKKIEKPASEVTDKITETVEKSAQTPSKKVPEVTEDAPPWDTADGATVVMEKEVAAPEPAKPKKKASEAKPHSELPPPEVHPVDFGVEQPPNFDEPLVLTADPEPPRKPRHKP
;
A
#
# COMPACT_ATOMS: atom_id res chain seq x y z
N MET A 1 56.29 39.10 -16.95
CA MET A 1 56.33 38.14 -15.88
C MET A 1 54.91 38.21 -15.29
N SER A 2 53.99 37.74 -15.88
CA SER A 2 53.25 36.52 -16.31
C SER A 2 53.23 35.47 -15.17
N ASP A 3 52.16 35.51 -14.39
CA ASP A 3 51.71 34.42 -13.52
C ASP A 3 50.27 34.10 -13.92
N GLU A 4 50.12 33.02 -14.68
CA GLU A 4 48.87 32.37 -14.94
C GLU A 4 48.51 31.48 -13.71
N PRO A 5 47.24 31.39 -13.32
CA PRO A 5 46.82 30.44 -12.30
C PRO A 5 46.64 29.04 -12.91
N GLU A 6 47.17 28.08 -12.19
CA GLU A 6 47.09 26.60 -12.41
C GLU A 6 45.64 26.14 -12.56
N LYS A 7 45.38 25.45 -13.66
CA LYS A 7 44.18 24.67 -13.85
C LYS A 7 44.28 23.39 -13.01
N ASN A 8 43.41 23.28 -12.04
CA ASN A 8 43.10 21.99 -11.39
C ASN A 8 42.44 21.06 -12.39
N GLU A 9 43.18 20.05 -12.81
CA GLU A 9 42.63 18.87 -13.45
C GLU A 9 41.81 18.09 -12.45
N LEU A 10 40.48 18.12 -12.59
CA LEU A 10 39.55 17.23 -11.89
C LEU A 10 39.41 15.96 -12.72
N ASP A 11 39.84 14.90 -12.12
CA ASP A 11 39.66 13.47 -12.32
C ASP A 11 38.77 13.03 -13.49
N ALA A 12 39.45 12.55 -14.53
CA ALA A 12 38.87 11.61 -15.48
C ALA A 12 38.68 10.23 -14.80
N PRO A 13 37.59 9.50 -15.10
CA PRO A 13 37.41 8.18 -14.52
C PRO A 13 38.45 7.22 -15.02
N VAL A 14 39.14 6.56 -14.07
CA VAL A 14 40.15 5.51 -14.31
C VAL A 14 39.49 4.35 -15.03
N PRO A 15 40.04 3.84 -16.12
CA PRO A 15 39.57 2.61 -16.75
C PRO A 15 39.92 1.42 -15.84
N LEU A 16 38.91 0.61 -15.49
CA LEU A 16 39.11 -0.71 -14.89
C LEU A 16 39.77 -1.61 -15.95
N ASP A 17 41.07 -1.80 -15.84
CA ASP A 17 41.81 -2.84 -16.58
C ASP A 17 41.34 -4.21 -16.08
N ALA A 18 40.57 -4.91 -16.88
CA ALA A 18 40.35 -6.32 -16.72
C ALA A 18 41.57 -7.06 -17.25
N GLU A 19 42.32 -7.64 -16.34
CA GLU A 19 43.39 -8.60 -16.69
C GLU A 19 42.77 -9.79 -17.44
N VAL A 20 43.08 -9.89 -18.70
CA VAL A 20 42.83 -11.06 -19.51
C VAL A 20 43.94 -12.06 -19.23
N VAL A 21 43.62 -13.11 -18.52
CA VAL A 21 44.47 -14.29 -18.39
C VAL A 21 44.51 -14.97 -19.75
N SER A 22 45.62 -14.89 -20.43
CA SER A 22 45.92 -15.62 -21.64
C SER A 22 46.40 -17.03 -21.27
N GLU A 23 45.57 -18.04 -21.48
CA GLU A 23 46.05 -19.41 -21.67
C GLU A 23 46.39 -19.63 -23.11
N ASN A 24 47.66 -19.74 -23.34
CA ASN A 24 48.24 -20.26 -24.60
C ASN A 24 47.96 -21.75 -24.70
N ASP A 25 47.29 -22.17 -25.73
CA ASP A 25 47.39 -23.54 -26.21
C ASP A 25 47.65 -23.51 -27.71
N ASP A 26 48.94 -23.71 -28.03
CA ASP A 26 49.42 -23.97 -29.34
C ASP A 26 49.05 -25.39 -29.73
N THR A 27 48.13 -25.56 -30.69
CA THR A 27 48.21 -26.66 -31.71
C THR A 27 47.01 -26.55 -32.65
N ALA A 28 47.32 -26.36 -33.91
CA ALA A 28 46.75 -27.00 -35.08
C ALA A 28 46.54 -26.07 -36.26
N GLU A 29 47.44 -26.23 -37.18
CA GLU A 29 47.25 -25.96 -38.59
C GLU A 29 46.10 -26.78 -39.13
N ASN A 30 45.04 -26.10 -39.61
CA ASN A 30 44.22 -26.43 -40.76
C ASN A 30 43.11 -25.37 -40.88
N GLY A 31 43.36 -24.40 -41.75
CA GLY A 31 42.43 -23.29 -42.01
C GLY A 31 41.23 -23.71 -42.83
N ASP A 32 40.10 -23.94 -42.17
CA ASP A 32 38.81 -24.01 -42.84
C ASP A 32 38.30 -22.58 -43.12
N PRO A 33 37.96 -22.22 -44.38
CA PRO A 33 37.46 -20.88 -44.74
C PRO A 33 36.17 -20.51 -43.98
N ASN A 34 35.46 -21.47 -43.35
CA ASN A 34 34.31 -21.17 -42.49
C ASN A 34 34.68 -20.65 -41.12
N SER A 35 35.94 -20.78 -40.66
CA SER A 35 36.36 -20.29 -39.34
C SER A 35 36.45 -18.76 -39.27
N VAL A 36 36.90 -18.12 -40.35
CA VAL A 36 37.02 -16.65 -40.44
C VAL A 36 35.65 -15.96 -40.50
N ALA A 37 34.67 -16.62 -41.11
CA ALA A 37 33.28 -16.15 -41.09
C ALA A 37 32.64 -16.31 -39.69
N ALA A 38 32.95 -17.43 -38.99
CA ALA A 38 32.49 -17.71 -37.64
C ALA A 38 33.11 -16.77 -36.58
N GLU A 39 34.39 -16.41 -36.76
CA GLU A 39 35.05 -15.42 -35.88
C GLU A 39 34.52 -14.01 -36.10
N ARG A 40 34.28 -13.60 -37.37
CA ARG A 40 33.59 -12.32 -37.65
C ARG A 40 32.19 -12.27 -37.10
N TYR A 41 31.47 -13.38 -37.08
CA TYR A 41 30.12 -13.46 -36.47
C TYR A 41 30.19 -13.41 -34.95
N ARG A 42 31.19 -14.03 -34.31
CA ARG A 42 31.42 -13.94 -32.87
C ARG A 42 31.79 -12.53 -32.45
N GLY A 43 32.74 -11.89 -33.14
CA GLY A 43 33.15 -10.52 -32.81
C GLY A 43 32.00 -9.47 -32.92
N ASN A 44 31.10 -9.61 -33.91
CA ASN A 44 29.94 -8.75 -34.03
C ASN A 44 28.88 -9.02 -32.94
N ASN A 45 28.72 -10.27 -32.48
CA ASN A 45 27.82 -10.62 -31.40
C ASN A 45 28.31 -10.07 -30.05
N ASP A 46 29.60 -10.12 -29.80
CA ASP A 46 30.17 -9.58 -28.55
C ASP A 46 30.07 -8.04 -28.49
N TYR A 47 30.30 -7.35 -29.62
CA TYR A 47 30.07 -5.90 -29.68
C TYR A 47 28.61 -5.54 -29.47
N PHE A 48 27.68 -6.23 -30.11
CA PHE A 48 26.25 -6.01 -29.94
C PHE A 48 25.80 -6.29 -28.51
N ARG A 49 26.28 -7.38 -27.92
CA ARG A 49 25.99 -7.75 -26.53
C ARG A 49 26.50 -6.69 -25.56
N THR A 50 27.74 -6.26 -25.69
CA THR A 50 28.34 -5.21 -24.85
C THR A 50 27.59 -3.90 -24.99
N MET A 51 27.19 -3.51 -26.21
CA MET A 51 26.38 -2.32 -26.46
C MET A 51 25.00 -2.44 -25.81
N MET A 52 24.33 -3.60 -25.93
CA MET A 52 23.03 -3.84 -25.31
C MET A 52 23.09 -3.83 -23.79
N ASP A 53 24.12 -4.47 -23.22
CA ASP A 53 24.33 -4.50 -21.78
C ASP A 53 24.55 -3.08 -21.23
N ARG A 54 25.36 -2.28 -21.92
CA ARG A 54 25.61 -0.87 -21.55
C ARG A 54 24.34 -0.03 -21.65
N ASN A 55 23.63 -0.08 -22.76
CA ASN A 55 22.40 0.68 -22.98
C ASN A 55 21.31 0.24 -21.97
N PHE A 56 21.26 -1.06 -21.64
CA PHE A 56 20.34 -1.56 -20.61
C PHE A 56 20.66 -1.00 -19.22
N LEU A 57 21.93 -0.97 -18.83
CA LEU A 57 22.37 -0.40 -17.56
C LEU A 57 22.09 1.10 -17.47
N GLU A 58 22.37 1.85 -18.54
CA GLU A 58 22.07 3.28 -18.62
C GLU A 58 20.56 3.53 -18.51
N TYR A 59 19.75 2.77 -19.25
CA TYR A 59 18.30 2.85 -19.17
C TYR A 59 17.76 2.45 -17.81
N ALA A 60 18.27 1.37 -17.21
CA ALA A 60 17.87 0.95 -15.88
C ALA A 60 18.19 2.01 -14.81
N SER A 61 19.39 2.61 -14.88
CA SER A 61 19.79 3.71 -14.00
C SER A 61 18.86 4.92 -14.15
N TYR A 62 18.55 5.31 -15.38
CA TYR A 62 17.62 6.39 -15.67
C TYR A 62 16.22 6.12 -15.10
N VAL A 63 15.66 4.93 -15.34
CA VAL A 63 14.32 4.58 -14.82
C VAL A 63 14.28 4.57 -13.29
N ILE A 64 15.36 4.16 -12.64
CA ILE A 64 15.47 4.15 -11.17
C ILE A 64 15.54 5.57 -10.64
N LYS A 65 16.50 6.38 -11.10
CA LYS A 65 16.81 7.69 -10.51
C LYS A 65 15.86 8.79 -10.97
N ASP A 66 15.58 8.82 -12.27
CA ASP A 66 14.95 9.97 -12.91
C ASP A 66 13.46 9.75 -13.25
N ARG A 67 12.87 8.59 -12.84
CA ARG A 67 11.49 8.30 -13.18
C ARG A 67 10.67 7.67 -12.05
N ALA A 68 11.10 6.52 -11.51
CA ALA A 68 10.20 5.66 -10.74
C ALA A 68 10.31 5.82 -9.23
N ILE A 69 11.52 6.04 -8.71
CA ILE A 69 11.79 6.07 -7.27
C ILE A 69 11.87 7.53 -6.79
N PRO A 70 11.18 7.88 -5.70
CA PRO A 70 11.21 9.23 -5.14
C PRO A 70 12.53 9.50 -4.42
N ASP A 71 12.94 10.77 -4.37
CA ASP A 71 14.03 11.22 -3.51
C ASP A 71 13.59 11.24 -2.04
N VAL A 72 14.49 10.93 -1.11
CA VAL A 72 14.17 10.88 0.32
C VAL A 72 13.98 12.26 0.94
N ASP A 73 14.68 13.28 0.42
CA ASP A 73 14.74 14.62 1.04
C ASP A 73 13.46 15.42 0.76
N ASP A 74 12.88 15.33 -0.43
CA ASP A 74 11.63 16.02 -0.78
C ASP A 74 10.43 15.09 -1.03
N GLY A 75 10.67 13.77 -1.08
CA GLY A 75 9.62 12.77 -1.28
C GLY A 75 9.02 12.73 -2.69
N LEU A 76 9.64 13.40 -3.64
CA LEU A 76 9.08 13.62 -4.97
C LEU A 76 9.84 12.81 -6.04
N LYS A 77 9.09 12.36 -7.03
CA LYS A 77 9.65 11.91 -8.30
C LYS A 77 10.01 13.14 -9.14
N PRO A 78 10.98 13.04 -10.07
CA PRO A 78 11.38 14.19 -10.89
C PRO A 78 10.23 14.91 -11.59
N VAL A 79 9.26 14.18 -12.18
CA VAL A 79 8.08 14.81 -12.80
C VAL A 79 7.23 15.60 -11.80
N GLN A 80 7.05 15.10 -10.58
CA GLN A 80 6.27 15.76 -9.53
C GLN A 80 6.97 17.04 -9.06
N ARG A 81 8.28 16.99 -8.87
CA ARG A 81 9.12 18.15 -8.50
C ARG A 81 9.04 19.24 -9.57
N ARG A 82 9.15 18.87 -10.84
CA ARG A 82 9.06 19.77 -11.98
C ARG A 82 7.68 20.40 -12.13
N VAL A 83 6.61 19.66 -11.87
CA VAL A 83 5.22 20.19 -11.82
C VAL A 83 5.08 21.23 -10.72
N LEU A 84 5.54 20.93 -9.51
CA LEU A 84 5.46 21.88 -8.38
C LEU A 84 6.34 23.10 -8.61
N TRP A 85 7.53 22.93 -9.21
CA TRP A 85 8.40 24.02 -9.60
C TRP A 85 7.76 24.92 -10.65
N ALA A 86 7.14 24.37 -11.69
CA ALA A 86 6.41 25.12 -12.70
C ALA A 86 5.23 25.91 -12.09
N LEU A 87 4.49 25.29 -11.16
CA LEU A 87 3.43 25.98 -10.40
C LEU A 87 3.97 27.14 -9.56
N TYR A 88 5.11 26.95 -8.90
CA TYR A 88 5.76 28.01 -8.13
C TYR A 88 6.19 29.19 -9.00
N GLN A 89 6.74 28.92 -10.20
CA GLN A 89 7.17 29.97 -11.14
C GLN A 89 6.02 30.84 -11.65
N VAL A 90 4.82 30.28 -11.78
CA VAL A 90 3.64 31.01 -12.26
C VAL A 90 2.73 31.47 -11.11
N TYR A 91 3.16 31.30 -9.86
CA TYR A 91 2.33 31.63 -8.70
C TYR A 91 2.08 33.14 -8.55
N ASP A 92 0.85 33.52 -8.80
CA ASP A 92 0.34 34.89 -8.66
C ASP A 92 -0.86 35.01 -7.69
N GLY A 93 -1.16 33.92 -6.97
CA GLY A 93 -2.31 33.81 -6.05
C GLY A 93 -3.62 33.47 -6.76
N ARG A 94 -3.59 33.13 -8.06
CA ARG A 94 -4.76 32.71 -8.84
C ARG A 94 -4.59 31.28 -9.31
N THR A 95 -5.71 30.69 -9.76
CA THR A 95 -5.68 29.40 -10.43
C THR A 95 -5.30 29.55 -11.91
N HIS A 96 -4.55 28.60 -12.43
CA HIS A 96 -4.11 28.50 -13.82
C HIS A 96 -4.66 27.23 -14.45
N LYS A 97 -4.94 27.26 -15.75
CA LYS A 97 -5.33 26.04 -16.51
C LYS A 97 -4.24 24.99 -16.37
N VAL A 98 -4.66 23.74 -16.06
CA VAL A 98 -3.74 22.61 -15.96
C VAL A 98 -2.93 22.46 -17.24
N ALA A 99 -3.55 22.62 -18.42
CA ALA A 99 -2.84 22.58 -19.69
C ALA A 99 -1.68 23.60 -19.79
N ASN A 100 -1.83 24.82 -19.20
CA ASN A 100 -0.75 25.83 -19.19
C ASN A 100 0.38 25.41 -18.25
N VAL A 101 0.05 24.85 -17.08
CA VAL A 101 1.05 24.35 -16.12
C VAL A 101 1.81 23.19 -16.72
N VAL A 102 1.12 22.27 -17.40
CA VAL A 102 1.73 21.16 -18.14
C VAL A 102 2.70 21.68 -19.22
N GLY A 103 2.26 22.67 -20.00
CA GLY A 103 3.13 23.33 -20.99
C GLY A 103 4.38 23.94 -20.37
N ASN A 104 4.25 24.64 -19.23
CA ASN A 104 5.40 25.19 -18.50
C ASN A 104 6.31 24.10 -17.94
N THR A 105 5.74 22.97 -17.48
CA THR A 105 6.53 21.84 -16.98
C THR A 105 7.38 21.19 -18.07
N MET A 106 6.96 21.23 -19.33
CA MET A 106 7.73 20.69 -20.46
C MET A 106 9.07 21.40 -20.68
N HIS A 107 9.27 22.62 -20.15
CA HIS A 107 10.60 23.26 -20.14
C HIS A 107 11.62 22.50 -19.29
N TYR A 108 11.15 21.72 -18.32
CA TYR A 108 11.98 20.95 -17.39
C TYR A 108 11.92 19.44 -17.66
N HIS A 109 10.79 18.94 -18.20
CA HIS A 109 10.51 17.52 -18.33
C HIS A 109 10.38 17.08 -19.80
N PRO A 110 11.37 16.35 -20.37
CA PRO A 110 11.41 16.01 -21.80
C PRO A 110 10.51 14.79 -22.13
N HIS A 111 9.25 14.83 -21.74
CA HIS A 111 8.28 13.76 -21.98
C HIS A 111 6.94 14.34 -22.45
N GLY A 112 6.04 13.45 -22.94
CA GLY A 112 4.75 13.85 -23.46
C GLY A 112 3.84 14.54 -22.42
N ASN A 113 3.05 15.51 -22.86
CA ASN A 113 2.12 16.29 -22.02
C ASN A 113 1.14 15.43 -21.23
N ALA A 114 0.64 14.32 -21.78
CA ALA A 114 -0.30 13.44 -21.08
C ALA A 114 0.30 12.88 -19.78
N SER A 115 1.55 12.41 -19.80
CA SER A 115 2.21 11.88 -18.60
C SER A 115 2.43 12.95 -17.52
N ILE A 116 2.63 14.21 -17.91
CA ILE A 116 2.75 15.35 -16.99
C ILE A 116 1.38 15.70 -16.41
N GLU A 117 0.34 15.71 -17.24
CA GLU A 117 -1.05 15.95 -16.82
C GLU A 117 -1.50 14.90 -15.80
N ASP A 118 -1.27 13.62 -16.08
CA ASP A 118 -1.58 12.51 -15.16
C ASP A 118 -0.84 12.66 -13.83
N ALA A 119 0.45 12.99 -13.87
CA ALA A 119 1.25 13.18 -12.65
C ALA A 119 0.74 14.38 -11.83
N LEU A 120 0.34 15.47 -12.49
CA LEU A 120 -0.25 16.65 -11.85
C LEU A 120 -1.59 16.29 -11.19
N VAL A 121 -2.47 15.57 -11.90
CA VAL A 121 -3.79 15.15 -11.38
C VAL A 121 -3.61 14.25 -10.15
N VAL A 122 -2.72 13.26 -10.22
CA VAL A 122 -2.43 12.37 -9.09
C VAL A 122 -1.92 13.17 -7.89
N LEU A 123 -0.98 14.10 -8.11
CA LEU A 123 -0.42 14.94 -7.03
C LEU A 123 -1.48 15.89 -6.45
N ALA A 124 -2.32 16.47 -7.30
CA ALA A 124 -3.42 17.34 -6.87
C ALA A 124 -4.46 16.58 -6.02
N ASN A 125 -4.74 15.32 -6.35
CA ASN A 125 -5.66 14.48 -5.59
C ASN A 125 -5.12 14.04 -4.21
N LYS A 126 -3.83 14.28 -3.91
CA LYS A 126 -3.27 14.14 -2.54
C LYS A 126 -3.70 15.27 -1.60
N GLU A 127 -4.22 16.39 -2.12
CA GLU A 127 -4.81 17.54 -1.40
C GLU A 127 -3.84 18.36 -0.53
N TYR A 128 -2.53 18.09 -0.55
CA TYR A 128 -1.56 18.84 0.26
C TYR A 128 -1.03 20.08 -0.44
N TYR A 129 -0.48 19.96 -1.64
CA TYR A 129 0.33 21.01 -2.27
C TYR A 129 -0.35 21.74 -3.42
N ILE A 130 -1.45 21.21 -3.94
CA ILE A 130 -2.16 21.77 -5.10
C ILE A 130 -3.63 22.02 -4.75
N ILE A 131 -4.06 23.26 -4.93
CA ILE A 131 -5.48 23.63 -4.90
C ILE A 131 -6.09 23.25 -6.25
N ARG A 132 -7.25 22.63 -6.23
CA ARG A 132 -7.99 22.14 -7.40
C ARG A 132 -9.23 22.98 -7.66
N GLN A 133 -9.49 23.28 -8.93
CA GLN A 133 -10.74 23.87 -9.38
C GLN A 133 -11.24 23.13 -10.63
N GLY A 134 -12.47 22.57 -10.55
CA GLY A 134 -13.04 21.72 -11.56
C GLY A 134 -12.93 20.24 -11.23
N ASN A 135 -13.18 19.39 -12.21
CA ASN A 135 -13.22 17.93 -12.05
C ASN A 135 -11.84 17.27 -12.23
N PHE A 136 -11.14 16.99 -11.13
CA PHE A 136 -9.87 16.24 -11.11
C PHE A 136 -10.05 14.72 -10.98
N GLY A 137 -11.24 14.20 -11.34
CA GLY A 137 -11.59 12.80 -11.12
C GLY A 137 -12.10 12.56 -9.69
N ASN A 138 -12.41 11.33 -9.40
CA ASN A 138 -12.86 10.92 -8.08
C ASN A 138 -12.15 9.62 -7.66
N ILE A 139 -11.34 9.69 -6.62
CA ILE A 139 -10.57 8.55 -6.09
C ILE A 139 -11.45 7.45 -5.50
N LEU A 140 -12.70 7.77 -5.12
CA LEU A 140 -13.66 6.80 -4.58
C LEU A 140 -14.33 6.01 -5.71
N THR A 141 -14.81 6.70 -6.75
CA THR A 141 -15.51 6.04 -7.87
C THR A 141 -14.58 5.52 -8.95
N GLY A 142 -13.34 6.04 -9.04
CA GLY A 142 -12.42 5.73 -10.13
C GLY A 142 -12.66 6.57 -11.40
N SER A 143 -13.58 7.53 -11.35
CA SER A 143 -13.88 8.40 -12.49
C SER A 143 -12.66 9.24 -12.89
N PRO A 144 -12.30 9.34 -14.18
CA PRO A 144 -11.15 10.10 -14.64
C PRO A 144 -11.34 11.60 -14.51
N ALA A 145 -10.22 12.34 -14.49
CA ALA A 145 -10.25 13.79 -14.52
C ALA A 145 -10.74 14.32 -15.88
N ALA A 146 -11.31 15.52 -15.86
CA ALA A 146 -11.57 16.25 -17.09
C ALA A 146 -10.25 16.71 -17.75
N ALA A 147 -10.26 16.93 -19.07
CA ALA A 147 -9.07 17.38 -19.79
C ALA A 147 -8.51 18.68 -19.21
N GLY A 148 -7.17 18.82 -19.18
CA GLY A 148 -6.45 19.92 -18.54
C GLY A 148 -6.80 21.34 -19.02
N ARG A 149 -7.42 21.45 -20.20
CA ARG A 149 -7.95 22.75 -20.71
C ARG A 149 -9.19 23.24 -19.98
N TYR A 150 -9.91 22.35 -19.23
CA TYR A 150 -11.12 22.72 -18.51
C TYR A 150 -10.90 22.93 -17.01
N ILE A 151 -9.94 22.26 -16.43
CA ILE A 151 -9.62 22.28 -15.00
C ILE A 151 -8.48 23.25 -14.69
N GLU A 152 -8.48 23.77 -13.48
CA GLU A 152 -7.49 24.74 -13.03
C GLU A 152 -6.85 24.30 -11.70
N CYS A 153 -5.62 24.74 -11.51
CA CYS A 153 -4.89 24.46 -10.27
C CYS A 153 -3.99 25.64 -9.89
N SER A 154 -3.62 25.71 -8.63
CA SER A 154 -2.60 26.61 -8.10
C SER A 154 -1.84 25.94 -6.97
N LEU A 155 -0.69 26.47 -6.63
CA LEU A 155 0.07 26.04 -5.46
C LEU A 155 -0.71 26.37 -4.19
N SER A 156 -0.79 25.42 -3.26
CA SER A 156 -1.45 25.63 -1.98
C SER A 156 -0.59 26.53 -1.06
N PRO A 157 -1.19 27.25 -0.09
CA PRO A 157 -0.44 27.98 0.91
C PRO A 157 0.52 27.11 1.72
N LEU A 158 0.13 25.87 2.03
CA LEU A 158 1.01 24.87 2.65
C LEU A 158 2.21 24.57 1.74
N GLY A 159 1.97 24.21 0.48
CA GLY A 159 3.03 23.89 -0.48
C GLY A 159 4.01 25.05 -0.66
N HIS A 160 3.50 26.29 -0.75
CA HIS A 160 4.33 27.48 -0.87
C HIS A 160 5.22 27.71 0.38
N GLU A 161 4.68 27.46 1.59
CA GLU A 161 5.38 27.69 2.86
C GLU A 161 6.45 26.62 3.16
N VAL A 162 6.19 25.35 2.81
CA VAL A 162 7.02 24.23 3.26
C VAL A 162 7.99 23.68 2.21
N LEU A 163 7.79 23.98 0.91
CA LEU A 163 8.60 23.39 -0.16
C LEU A 163 9.59 24.37 -0.82
N PHE A 164 9.37 25.67 -0.74
CA PHE A 164 10.12 26.62 -1.56
C PHE A 164 10.89 27.64 -0.73
N ASN A 165 12.17 27.72 -0.99
CA ASN A 165 13.05 28.80 -0.60
C ASN A 165 14.24 28.83 -1.54
N ASN A 166 14.26 29.77 -2.49
CA ASN A 166 15.29 29.85 -3.52
C ASN A 166 16.69 30.15 -2.96
N ASP A 167 16.78 30.78 -1.78
CA ASP A 167 18.08 31.12 -1.17
C ASP A 167 18.84 29.88 -0.67
N ILE A 168 18.14 28.76 -0.41
CA ILE A 168 18.73 27.51 0.10
C ILE A 168 18.61 26.34 -0.88
N THR A 169 17.87 26.51 -1.98
CA THR A 169 17.67 25.49 -3.00
C THR A 169 18.91 25.37 -3.89
N GLU A 170 19.33 24.14 -4.14
CA GLU A 170 20.38 23.82 -5.11
C GLU A 170 19.75 23.64 -6.50
N PHE A 171 20.34 24.30 -7.50
CA PHE A 171 19.86 24.31 -8.88
C PHE A 171 20.85 23.65 -9.80
N VAL A 172 20.34 22.99 -10.86
CA VAL A 172 21.09 22.46 -11.98
C VAL A 172 20.48 22.96 -13.29
N ASP A 173 21.25 22.91 -14.36
CA ASP A 173 20.76 23.25 -15.69
C ASP A 173 19.66 22.29 -16.14
N THR A 174 18.65 22.79 -16.83
CA THR A 174 17.62 21.98 -17.47
C THR A 174 18.24 21.10 -18.58
N TYR A 175 17.52 20.06 -18.98
CA TYR A 175 17.96 19.11 -20.02
C TYR A 175 18.38 19.79 -21.35
N ASP A 176 17.84 20.97 -21.64
CA ASP A 176 18.15 21.76 -22.83
C ASP A 176 19.15 22.91 -22.58
N GLY A 177 19.63 23.07 -21.36
CA GLY A 177 20.57 24.09 -20.94
C GLY A 177 20.04 25.54 -21.05
N ARG A 178 18.71 25.74 -21.13
CA ARG A 178 18.10 27.07 -21.30
C ARG A 178 17.60 27.68 -20.01
N GLY A 179 17.49 26.90 -18.96
CA GLY A 179 17.02 27.34 -17.67
C GLY A 179 17.64 26.52 -16.55
N VAL A 180 17.14 26.72 -15.33
CA VAL A 180 17.59 25.96 -14.17
C VAL A 180 16.39 25.30 -13.48
N GLU A 181 16.62 24.11 -12.92
CA GLU A 181 15.63 23.37 -12.15
C GLU A 181 16.22 22.96 -10.79
N PRO A 182 15.40 22.82 -9.73
CA PRO A 182 15.86 22.37 -8.42
C PRO A 182 16.28 20.89 -8.46
N VAL A 183 17.42 20.56 -7.85
CA VAL A 183 17.87 19.18 -7.64
C VAL A 183 16.85 18.47 -6.72
N THR A 184 16.60 19.05 -5.55
CA THR A 184 15.54 18.68 -4.60
C THR A 184 14.92 19.96 -4.05
N LEU A 185 13.67 19.90 -3.62
CA LEU A 185 13.03 20.99 -2.90
C LEU A 185 13.38 20.92 -1.40
N PRO A 186 13.64 22.08 -0.73
CA PRO A 186 13.92 22.08 0.70
C PRO A 186 12.65 21.83 1.53
N ALA A 187 12.15 20.59 1.51
CA ALA A 187 10.93 20.20 2.17
C ALA A 187 11.07 20.26 3.71
N LYS A 188 10.31 21.14 4.34
CA LYS A 188 10.29 21.36 5.81
C LYS A 188 9.31 20.48 6.54
N VAL A 189 8.72 19.50 5.86
CA VAL A 189 7.79 18.49 6.37
C VAL A 189 8.12 17.15 5.71
N PRO A 190 7.79 16.01 6.33
CA PRO A 190 8.09 14.68 5.78
C PRO A 190 7.23 14.33 4.57
N SER A 191 7.40 15.04 3.46
CA SER A 191 6.59 14.96 2.24
C SER A 191 6.49 13.55 1.68
N LEU A 192 7.57 12.76 1.75
CA LEU A 192 7.59 11.37 1.32
C LEU A 192 6.53 10.53 2.03
N LEU A 193 6.46 10.67 3.35
CA LEU A 193 5.51 9.93 4.18
C LEU A 193 4.09 10.50 4.09
N MET A 194 3.95 11.81 3.86
CA MET A 194 2.65 12.44 3.62
C MET A 194 2.00 11.97 2.32
N LEU A 195 2.76 12.01 1.23
CA LEU A 195 2.26 11.70 -0.11
C LEU A 195 2.15 10.19 -0.35
N GLY A 196 3.07 9.41 0.23
CA GLY A 196 3.30 8.05 -0.20
C GLY A 196 3.79 7.99 -1.65
N SER A 197 4.31 6.84 -2.07
CA SER A 197 4.78 6.65 -3.44
C SER A 197 4.63 5.21 -3.87
N ASP A 198 4.23 5.00 -5.12
CA ASP A 198 4.21 3.69 -5.78
C ASP A 198 5.00 3.81 -7.08
N GLY A 199 6.01 2.98 -7.27
CA GLY A 199 6.88 3.04 -8.43
C GLY A 199 7.50 1.70 -8.76
N ILE A 200 7.52 1.38 -10.05
CA ILE A 200 8.12 0.17 -10.58
C ILE A 200 9.27 0.60 -11.49
N ALA A 201 10.48 0.20 -11.11
CA ALA A 201 11.70 0.42 -11.87
C ALA A 201 12.24 -0.89 -12.43
N VAL A 202 13.41 -0.83 -13.08
CA VAL A 202 14.09 -2.03 -13.56
C VAL A 202 14.80 -2.72 -12.39
N GLY A 203 14.37 -3.95 -12.09
CA GLY A 203 14.96 -4.76 -11.02
C GLY A 203 14.59 -4.37 -9.59
N MET A 204 13.82 -3.30 -9.39
CA MET A 204 13.33 -2.86 -8.07
C MET A 204 11.99 -2.13 -8.14
N ALA A 205 11.34 -2.01 -7.00
CA ALA A 205 10.09 -1.28 -6.87
C ALA A 205 10.07 -0.56 -5.53
N THR A 206 9.26 0.47 -5.43
CA THR A 206 8.92 1.15 -4.17
C THR A 206 7.42 1.14 -3.96
N LYS A 207 6.99 0.94 -2.74
CA LYS A 207 5.58 1.06 -2.34
C LYS A 207 5.50 1.62 -0.93
N ILE A 208 5.40 2.95 -0.86
CA ILE A 208 5.41 3.74 0.37
C ILE A 208 3.98 4.19 0.66
N MET A 209 3.48 3.86 1.84
CA MET A 209 2.12 4.23 2.24
C MET A 209 2.07 5.68 2.72
N PRO A 210 0.97 6.42 2.46
CA PRO A 210 0.76 7.73 3.03
C PRO A 210 0.46 7.64 4.52
N HIS A 211 0.83 8.69 5.26
CA HIS A 211 0.59 8.82 6.69
C HIS A 211 -0.13 10.15 6.99
N ASN A 212 -0.74 10.25 8.15
CA ASN A 212 -1.47 11.43 8.55
C ASN A 212 -0.54 12.61 8.82
N PHE A 213 -0.92 13.79 8.32
CA PHE A 213 -0.15 15.04 8.48
C PHE A 213 0.10 15.40 9.94
N ASN A 214 -0.92 15.34 10.78
CA ASN A 214 -0.81 15.71 12.20
C ASN A 214 0.10 14.74 12.95
N GLU A 215 -0.10 13.44 12.76
CA GLU A 215 0.71 12.39 13.40
C GLU A 215 2.18 12.46 12.97
N LEU A 216 2.44 12.77 11.70
CA LEU A 216 3.80 12.95 11.19
C LEU A 216 4.51 14.12 11.86
N LEU A 217 3.87 15.28 11.97
CA LEU A 217 4.47 16.45 12.61
C LEU A 217 4.62 16.26 14.13
N GLU A 218 3.67 15.58 14.78
CA GLU A 218 3.79 15.23 16.20
C GLU A 218 4.94 14.24 16.44
N ALA A 219 5.08 13.24 15.58
CA ALA A 219 6.21 12.30 15.62
C ALA A 219 7.55 12.98 15.34
N GLU A 220 7.60 13.96 14.41
CA GLU A 220 8.80 14.75 14.15
C GLU A 220 9.18 15.62 15.36
N ILE A 221 8.19 16.19 16.06
CA ILE A 221 8.41 16.87 17.35
C ILE A 221 8.95 15.90 18.39
N ALA A 222 8.44 14.66 18.46
CA ALA A 222 8.96 13.63 19.36
C ALA A 222 10.42 13.26 19.04
N VAL A 223 10.77 13.10 17.77
CA VAL A 223 12.16 12.89 17.31
C VAL A 223 13.08 14.01 17.78
N LEU A 224 12.67 15.28 17.58
CA LEU A 224 13.46 16.44 18.01
C LEU A 224 13.68 16.53 19.52
N ARG A 225 12.76 15.97 20.32
CA ARG A 225 12.86 15.84 21.78
C ARG A 225 13.62 14.60 22.22
N GLY A 226 13.81 13.62 21.33
CA GLY A 226 14.38 12.30 21.68
C GLY A 226 13.38 11.38 22.36
N GLU A 227 12.08 11.57 22.11
CA GLU A 227 10.98 10.75 22.59
C GLU A 227 10.68 9.64 21.57
N GLU A 228 10.11 8.52 22.03
CA GLU A 228 9.65 7.43 21.17
C GLU A 228 8.33 7.82 20.49
N PHE A 229 8.08 7.26 19.31
CA PHE A 229 6.87 7.50 18.54
C PHE A 229 6.45 6.23 17.77
N GLU A 230 5.18 6.14 17.45
CA GLU A 230 4.62 5.13 16.56
C GLU A 230 3.88 5.81 15.42
N LEU A 231 4.08 5.33 14.20
CA LEU A 231 3.42 5.84 12.99
C LEU A 231 2.84 4.70 12.18
N TYR A 232 1.59 4.88 11.79
CA TYR A 232 0.88 3.96 10.93
C TYR A 232 0.26 4.68 9.74
N PRO A 233 0.11 4.01 8.58
CA PRO A 233 -0.50 4.61 7.41
C PRO A 233 -1.88 5.19 7.67
N ASP A 234 -2.22 6.20 6.88
CA ASP A 234 -3.56 6.81 6.83
C ASP A 234 -3.95 7.07 5.37
N PHE A 235 -5.15 6.67 4.99
CA PHE A 235 -5.61 6.73 3.61
C PHE A 235 -6.82 7.64 3.47
N GLN A 236 -6.89 8.40 2.38
CA GLN A 236 -7.99 9.33 2.10
C GLN A 236 -9.35 8.64 1.99
N GLN A 237 -9.38 7.36 1.57
CA GLN A 237 -10.59 6.57 1.43
C GLN A 237 -11.14 6.06 2.77
N GLY A 238 -10.37 6.17 3.85
CA GLY A 238 -10.73 5.58 5.15
C GLY A 238 -10.53 4.07 5.18
N GLY A 239 -11.49 3.36 5.77
CA GLY A 239 -11.48 1.92 5.93
C GLY A 239 -10.80 1.43 7.20
N LEU A 240 -10.76 0.13 7.37
CA LEU A 240 -10.14 -0.56 8.50
C LEU A 240 -8.77 -1.09 8.09
N MET A 241 -7.79 -1.04 9.02
CA MET A 241 -6.42 -1.46 8.74
C MET A 241 -5.84 -2.30 9.87
N ASP A 242 -5.29 -3.47 9.53
CA ASP A 242 -4.47 -4.29 10.41
C ASP A 242 -2.97 -4.04 10.15
N VAL A 243 -2.27 -3.57 11.18
CA VAL A 243 -0.87 -3.12 11.12
C VAL A 243 0.12 -4.07 11.77
N ARG A 244 -0.31 -5.23 12.30
CA ARG A 244 0.56 -6.16 13.04
C ARG A 244 1.80 -6.63 12.28
N GLU A 245 1.72 -6.69 10.96
CA GLU A 245 2.81 -7.09 10.09
C GLU A 245 3.47 -5.90 9.37
N TYR A 246 3.22 -4.65 9.81
CA TYR A 246 3.68 -3.43 9.14
C TYR A 246 5.21 -3.26 9.16
N ASN A 247 5.83 -3.64 10.26
CA ASN A 247 7.29 -3.64 10.43
C ASN A 247 7.98 -2.33 9.99
N ASP A 248 7.50 -1.21 10.55
CA ASP A 248 8.06 0.15 10.29
C ASP A 248 8.22 0.46 8.78
N GLY A 249 7.20 0.09 7.97
CA GLY A 249 7.16 0.38 6.54
C GLY A 249 7.85 -0.65 5.61
N ASN A 250 8.37 -1.76 6.16
CA ASN A 250 9.02 -2.82 5.38
C ASN A 250 8.34 -4.19 5.58
N GLY A 251 7.05 -4.18 5.73
CA GLY A 251 6.27 -5.38 5.99
C GLY A 251 5.00 -5.42 5.14
N LYS A 252 3.87 -5.69 5.81
CA LYS A 252 2.59 -5.89 5.16
C LYS A 252 1.47 -5.29 6.01
N ILE A 253 0.51 -4.68 5.34
CA ILE A 253 -0.74 -4.23 5.93
C ILE A 253 -1.92 -4.95 5.27
N THR A 254 -3.00 -5.11 6.02
CA THR A 254 -4.26 -5.61 5.45
C THR A 254 -5.32 -4.53 5.63
N LEU A 255 -5.94 -4.11 4.53
CA LEU A 255 -7.03 -3.15 4.51
C LEU A 255 -8.36 -3.88 4.35
N ARG A 256 -9.40 -3.41 5.03
CA ARG A 256 -10.77 -3.88 4.88
C ARG A 256 -11.73 -2.73 4.66
N ALA A 257 -12.74 -2.99 3.85
CA ALA A 257 -13.90 -2.12 3.72
C ALA A 257 -14.65 -2.03 5.05
N LYS A 258 -15.14 -0.85 5.42
CA LYS A 258 -16.03 -0.68 6.56
C LYS A 258 -17.45 -1.04 6.15
N ILE A 259 -17.96 -2.16 6.65
CA ILE A 259 -19.26 -2.72 6.29
C ILE A 259 -20.18 -2.69 7.49
N GLU A 260 -21.34 -2.08 7.32
CA GLU A 260 -22.41 -2.02 8.33
C GLU A 260 -23.52 -3.02 7.99
N ILE A 261 -24.03 -3.73 8.97
CA ILE A 261 -25.19 -4.60 8.83
C ILE A 261 -26.45 -3.80 9.22
N VAL A 262 -27.27 -3.48 8.24
CA VAL A 262 -28.54 -2.76 8.45
C VAL A 262 -29.70 -3.70 8.18
N GLY A 263 -30.23 -4.31 9.24
CA GLY A 263 -31.26 -5.31 9.14
C GLY A 263 -30.73 -6.62 8.52
N ARG A 264 -30.96 -6.82 7.22
CA ARG A 264 -30.42 -7.96 6.46
C ARG A 264 -29.46 -7.55 5.38
N ASP A 265 -29.40 -6.27 5.09
CA ASP A 265 -28.56 -5.73 4.04
C ASP A 265 -27.21 -5.33 4.59
N LEU A 266 -26.17 -5.45 3.77
CA LEU A 266 -24.82 -5.01 4.07
C LEU A 266 -24.59 -3.69 3.34
N ILE A 267 -24.14 -2.67 4.06
CA ILE A 267 -23.82 -1.36 3.48
C ILE A 267 -22.34 -1.10 3.67
N ILE A 268 -21.62 -0.97 2.57
CA ILE A 268 -20.22 -0.60 2.56
C ILE A 268 -20.15 0.93 2.64
N ARG A 269 -19.54 1.45 3.70
CA ARG A 269 -19.38 2.89 3.97
C ARG A 269 -18.03 3.44 3.57
N GLU A 270 -16.98 2.61 3.64
CA GLU A 270 -15.62 2.97 3.26
C GLU A 270 -14.98 1.80 2.53
N ILE A 271 -14.10 2.10 1.57
CA ILE A 271 -13.46 1.10 0.71
C ILE A 271 -11.95 1.04 0.97
N PRO A 272 -11.29 -0.09 0.73
CA PRO A 272 -9.84 -0.18 0.82
C PRO A 272 -9.14 0.78 -0.15
N ALA A 273 -8.05 1.39 0.28
CA ALA A 273 -7.37 2.47 -0.43
C ALA A 273 -6.89 2.16 -1.86
N THR A 274 -6.78 0.92 -2.24
CA THR A 274 -6.34 0.51 -3.59
C THR A 274 -7.47 0.13 -4.52
N THR A 275 -8.71 0.36 -4.09
CA THR A 275 -9.92 0.02 -4.86
C THR A 275 -10.76 1.27 -5.15
N SER A 276 -11.59 1.19 -6.16
CA SER A 276 -12.69 2.12 -6.42
C SER A 276 -14.04 1.41 -6.24
N THR A 277 -15.14 2.15 -6.12
CA THR A 277 -16.46 1.55 -6.00
C THR A 277 -16.79 0.69 -7.21
N GLU A 278 -16.40 1.13 -8.42
CA GLU A 278 -16.57 0.38 -9.66
C GLU A 278 -15.84 -0.96 -9.63
N THR A 279 -14.52 -0.96 -9.29
CA THR A 279 -13.72 -2.18 -9.23
C THR A 279 -14.19 -3.11 -8.11
N LEU A 280 -14.62 -2.55 -6.98
CA LEU A 280 -15.13 -3.31 -5.85
C LEU A 280 -16.46 -4.01 -6.19
N VAL A 281 -17.41 -3.30 -6.82
CA VAL A 281 -18.68 -3.87 -7.28
C VAL A 281 -18.42 -4.99 -8.29
N ALA A 282 -17.54 -4.75 -9.28
CA ALA A 282 -17.16 -5.78 -10.25
C ALA A 282 -16.52 -7.01 -9.59
N SER A 283 -15.70 -6.82 -8.54
CA SER A 283 -15.12 -7.92 -7.75
C SER A 283 -16.19 -8.72 -7.01
N ILE A 284 -17.19 -8.04 -6.42
CA ILE A 284 -18.34 -8.67 -5.73
C ILE A 284 -19.19 -9.47 -6.72
N GLU A 285 -19.54 -8.91 -7.87
CA GLU A 285 -20.30 -9.60 -8.91
C GLU A 285 -19.56 -10.85 -9.41
N LYS A 286 -18.29 -10.74 -9.70
CA LYS A 286 -17.44 -11.87 -10.11
C LYS A 286 -17.38 -12.98 -9.06
N ALA A 287 -17.37 -12.63 -7.76
CA ALA A 287 -17.43 -13.62 -6.69
C ALA A 287 -18.81 -14.29 -6.59
N ALA A 288 -19.90 -13.53 -6.84
CA ALA A 288 -21.26 -14.06 -6.88
C ALA A 288 -21.47 -14.99 -8.07
N GLU A 289 -21.02 -14.63 -9.28
CA GLU A 289 -21.05 -15.47 -10.48
C GLU A 289 -20.33 -16.81 -10.27
N LYS A 290 -19.16 -16.75 -9.62
CA LYS A 290 -18.38 -17.94 -9.24
C LYS A 290 -19.00 -18.74 -8.08
N ASN A 291 -20.18 -18.33 -7.61
CA ASN A 291 -20.89 -18.93 -6.47
C ASN A 291 -20.06 -18.97 -5.16
N LYS A 292 -19.13 -18.06 -4.97
CA LYS A 292 -18.35 -17.95 -3.73
C LYS A 292 -19.15 -17.26 -2.63
N ILE A 293 -19.97 -16.29 -2.99
CA ILE A 293 -20.91 -15.58 -2.12
C ILE A 293 -22.34 -15.69 -2.68
N LYS A 294 -23.34 -15.54 -1.81
CA LYS A 294 -24.75 -15.61 -2.18
C LYS A 294 -25.44 -14.28 -1.91
N ILE A 295 -25.46 -13.45 -2.94
CA ILE A 295 -26.12 -12.16 -2.94
C ILE A 295 -27.24 -12.14 -3.97
N SER A 296 -28.24 -11.31 -3.74
CA SER A 296 -29.37 -11.08 -4.67
C SER A 296 -29.09 -9.90 -5.58
N SER A 297 -28.48 -8.84 -5.05
CA SER A 297 -28.09 -7.65 -5.82
C SER A 297 -26.96 -6.91 -5.11
N VAL A 298 -26.20 -6.14 -5.88
CA VAL A 298 -25.29 -5.11 -5.42
C VAL A 298 -25.65 -3.82 -6.16
N ASN A 299 -25.75 -2.72 -5.43
CA ASN A 299 -26.09 -1.40 -6.00
C ASN A 299 -25.17 -0.34 -5.38
N ASP A 300 -24.60 0.49 -6.21
CA ASP A 300 -23.77 1.63 -5.80
C ASP A 300 -24.62 2.90 -5.75
N TYR A 301 -24.70 3.52 -4.59
CA TYR A 301 -25.37 4.81 -4.33
C TYR A 301 -24.36 5.88 -3.93
N THR A 302 -23.08 5.67 -4.21
CA THR A 302 -21.99 6.57 -3.85
C THR A 302 -22.17 7.95 -4.47
N THR A 303 -22.07 8.97 -3.61
CA THR A 303 -22.04 10.38 -3.98
C THR A 303 -20.74 11.00 -3.47
N ASP A 304 -20.80 11.89 -2.48
CA ASP A 304 -19.63 12.41 -1.77
C ASP A 304 -19.07 11.39 -0.76
N LYS A 305 -19.92 10.46 -0.34
CA LYS A 305 -19.57 9.37 0.56
C LYS A 305 -19.89 8.04 -0.10
N VAL A 306 -19.09 7.05 0.20
CA VAL A 306 -19.30 5.68 -0.28
C VAL A 306 -20.57 5.11 0.34
N GLU A 307 -21.45 4.58 -0.51
CA GLU A 307 -22.62 3.83 -0.10
C GLU A 307 -22.91 2.72 -1.12
N ILE A 308 -22.35 1.52 -0.88
CA ILE A 308 -22.61 0.35 -1.72
C ILE A 308 -23.47 -0.62 -0.91
N LYS A 309 -24.68 -0.87 -1.41
CA LYS A 309 -25.64 -1.77 -0.79
C LYS A 309 -25.55 -3.16 -1.40
N VAL A 310 -25.23 -4.14 -0.59
CA VAL A 310 -25.18 -5.56 -0.93
C VAL A 310 -26.34 -6.28 -0.24
N VAL A 311 -27.20 -6.93 -1.01
CA VAL A 311 -28.38 -7.64 -0.49
C VAL A 311 -28.10 -9.14 -0.49
N PRO A 312 -27.94 -9.81 0.68
CA PRO A 312 -27.77 -11.26 0.76
C PRO A 312 -29.02 -12.01 0.23
N THR A 313 -28.81 -13.17 -0.38
CA THR A 313 -29.91 -14.05 -0.79
C THR A 313 -30.75 -14.51 0.44
N ARG A 314 -32.05 -14.66 0.26
CA ARG A 314 -32.94 -15.12 1.33
C ARG A 314 -32.47 -16.45 1.92
N GLY A 315 -32.37 -16.51 3.25
CA GLY A 315 -31.91 -17.71 3.97
C GLY A 315 -30.41 -17.75 4.26
N TYR A 316 -29.65 -16.76 3.78
CA TYR A 316 -28.24 -16.60 4.14
C TYR A 316 -28.07 -15.56 5.25
N ASP A 317 -27.12 -15.84 6.13
CA ASP A 317 -26.77 -14.99 7.25
C ASP A 317 -25.93 -13.78 6.76
N PRO A 318 -26.28 -12.53 7.12
CA PRO A 318 -25.52 -11.34 6.78
C PRO A 318 -24.08 -11.40 7.26
N GLU A 319 -23.80 -11.87 8.49
CA GLU A 319 -22.43 -11.96 9.03
C GLU A 319 -21.56 -12.91 8.23
N LYS A 320 -22.08 -14.10 7.85
CA LYS A 320 -21.35 -15.05 6.99
C LYS A 320 -21.16 -14.49 5.58
N THR A 321 -22.12 -13.71 5.09
CA THR A 321 -21.99 -13.04 3.79
C THR A 321 -20.89 -11.97 3.86
N MET A 322 -20.81 -11.19 4.93
CA MET A 322 -19.75 -10.22 5.19
C MET A 322 -18.37 -10.88 5.26
N GLN A 323 -18.24 -11.99 5.98
CA GLN A 323 -16.99 -12.77 5.99
C GLN A 323 -16.62 -13.28 4.60
N GLY A 324 -17.62 -13.70 3.81
CA GLY A 324 -17.44 -14.09 2.42
C GLY A 324 -16.97 -12.94 1.53
N LEU A 325 -17.48 -11.72 1.72
CA LEU A 325 -17.01 -10.51 1.04
C LEU A 325 -15.53 -10.25 1.36
N TYR A 326 -15.13 -10.27 2.61
CA TYR A 326 -13.72 -10.10 2.99
C TYR A 326 -12.79 -11.18 2.46
N MET A 327 -13.30 -12.39 2.23
CA MET A 327 -12.48 -13.50 1.78
C MET A 327 -12.32 -13.60 0.26
N TYR A 328 -13.37 -13.28 -0.49
CA TYR A 328 -13.43 -13.57 -1.92
C TYR A 328 -13.49 -12.35 -2.82
N THR A 329 -13.50 -11.15 -2.24
CA THR A 329 -13.61 -9.89 -2.98
C THR A 329 -12.56 -8.88 -2.52
N ASP A 330 -12.46 -7.77 -3.23
CA ASP A 330 -11.56 -6.67 -2.90
C ASP A 330 -12.03 -5.85 -1.67
N CYS A 331 -13.07 -6.30 -0.94
CA CYS A 331 -13.42 -5.78 0.38
C CYS A 331 -12.29 -5.99 1.42
N SER A 332 -11.35 -6.90 1.16
CA SER A 332 -10.14 -7.06 1.96
C SER A 332 -8.94 -7.22 1.04
N VAL A 333 -8.02 -6.27 1.13
CA VAL A 333 -6.80 -6.21 0.30
C VAL A 333 -5.58 -6.23 1.20
N SER A 334 -4.59 -7.01 0.81
CA SER A 334 -3.31 -7.07 1.49
C SER A 334 -2.23 -6.43 0.65
N ILE A 335 -1.49 -5.49 1.25
CA ILE A 335 -0.47 -4.69 0.60
C ILE A 335 0.88 -4.98 1.24
N SER A 336 1.84 -5.41 0.43
CA SER A 336 3.24 -5.47 0.83
C SER A 336 3.87 -4.09 0.66
N VAL A 337 4.46 -3.58 1.73
CA VAL A 337 5.11 -2.27 1.78
C VAL A 337 6.60 -2.45 1.58
N ASN A 338 7.20 -1.58 0.79
CA ASN A 338 8.63 -1.57 0.50
C ASN A 338 9.10 -0.14 0.33
N MET A 339 9.89 0.35 1.25
CA MET A 339 10.37 1.73 1.27
C MET A 339 11.75 1.86 0.60
N THR A 340 11.76 1.73 -0.73
CA THR A 340 12.94 2.04 -1.54
C THR A 340 12.89 3.50 -1.97
N VAL A 341 13.96 4.27 -1.73
CA VAL A 341 14.09 5.71 -2.00
C VAL A 341 15.45 6.01 -2.64
N ILE A 342 15.55 7.16 -3.30
CA ILE A 342 16.85 7.70 -3.72
C ILE A 342 17.42 8.52 -2.58
N ARG A 343 18.64 8.19 -2.17
CA ARG A 343 19.44 8.93 -1.21
C ARG A 343 20.83 9.13 -1.78
N GLU A 344 21.27 10.39 -1.89
CA GLU A 344 22.60 10.71 -2.42
C GLU A 344 22.85 10.01 -3.77
N ASN A 345 21.87 10.11 -4.66
CA ASN A 345 21.89 9.55 -6.01
C ASN A 345 21.96 8.00 -6.08
N ARG A 346 21.60 7.28 -4.99
CA ARG A 346 21.60 5.81 -4.91
C ARG A 346 20.27 5.30 -4.36
N PRO A 347 19.73 4.20 -4.89
CA PRO A 347 18.58 3.55 -4.30
C PRO A 347 18.95 2.88 -2.98
N VAL A 348 18.19 3.18 -1.92
CA VAL A 348 18.39 2.64 -0.57
C VAL A 348 17.03 2.23 -0.01
N GLN A 349 16.97 1.11 0.69
CA GLN A 349 15.80 0.73 1.47
C GLN A 349 15.91 1.34 2.88
N MET A 350 14.86 2.04 3.29
CA MET A 350 14.79 2.70 4.59
C MET A 350 13.52 2.29 5.33
N SER A 351 13.45 2.55 6.63
CA SER A 351 12.22 2.45 7.42
C SER A 351 11.53 3.80 7.56
N VAL A 352 10.26 3.81 8.00
CA VAL A 352 9.50 5.05 8.28
C VAL A 352 10.21 5.90 9.32
N SER A 353 10.69 5.26 10.37
CA SER A 353 11.42 5.93 11.45
C SER A 353 12.74 6.55 10.98
N GLU A 354 13.47 5.89 10.07
CA GLU A 354 14.70 6.44 9.50
C GLU A 354 14.44 7.65 8.60
N VAL A 355 13.39 7.58 7.76
CA VAL A 355 12.99 8.71 6.90
C VAL A 355 12.57 9.90 7.74
N LEU A 356 11.78 9.69 8.80
CA LEU A 356 11.34 10.77 9.68
C LEU A 356 12.50 11.44 10.42
N ARG A 357 13.45 10.65 10.94
CA ARG A 357 14.67 11.19 11.60
C ARG A 357 15.49 12.02 10.61
N ARG A 358 15.66 11.52 9.36
CA ARG A 358 16.36 12.28 8.33
C ARG A 358 15.65 13.60 8.01
N ASN A 359 14.32 13.59 7.91
CA ASN A 359 13.56 14.81 7.67
C ASN A 359 13.72 15.81 8.82
N ALA A 360 13.69 15.37 10.07
CA ALA A 360 13.92 16.21 11.24
C ALA A 360 15.34 16.83 11.24
N ASP A 361 16.36 16.08 10.83
CA ASP A 361 17.73 16.59 10.68
C ASP A 361 17.81 17.63 9.56
N LYS A 362 17.18 17.36 8.41
CA LYS A 362 17.09 18.29 7.28
C LYS A 362 16.31 19.57 7.65
N LEU A 363 15.21 19.43 8.38
CA LEU A 363 14.47 20.58 8.90
C LEU A 363 15.38 21.51 9.73
N LEU A 364 16.18 20.95 10.63
CA LEU A 364 17.13 21.74 11.41
C LEU A 364 18.17 22.41 10.50
N GLU A 365 18.68 21.70 9.50
CA GLU A 365 19.64 22.25 8.53
C GLU A 365 19.02 23.42 7.74
N TYR A 366 17.82 23.24 7.19
CA TYR A 366 17.13 24.27 6.41
C TYR A 366 16.80 25.51 7.25
N LEU A 367 16.19 25.31 8.43
CA LEU A 367 15.87 26.41 9.34
C LEU A 367 17.11 27.17 9.82
N LYS A 368 18.22 26.48 10.05
CA LYS A 368 19.49 27.11 10.39
C LYS A 368 20.00 27.98 9.24
N ARG A 369 20.04 27.43 8.01
CA ARG A 369 20.49 28.18 6.81
C ARG A 369 19.61 29.39 6.54
N GLU A 370 18.27 29.25 6.65
CA GLU A 370 17.33 30.37 6.52
C GLU A 370 17.63 31.49 7.53
N LEU A 371 17.82 31.11 8.81
CA LEU A 371 18.14 32.10 9.84
C LEU A 371 19.52 32.76 9.63
N GLU A 372 20.52 32.02 9.16
CA GLU A 372 21.85 32.57 8.83
C GLU A 372 21.77 33.56 7.66
N ILE A 373 21.04 33.24 6.61
CA ILE A 373 20.81 34.13 5.46
C ILE A 373 20.01 35.35 5.88
N ASP A 374 18.96 35.20 6.68
CA ASP A 374 18.18 36.30 7.19
C ASP A 374 18.99 37.20 8.11
N LEU A 375 19.88 36.62 8.93
CA LEU A 375 20.81 37.38 9.76
C LEU A 375 21.74 38.23 8.89
N ALA A 376 22.35 37.62 7.85
CA ALA A 376 23.22 38.35 6.92
C ALA A 376 22.47 39.49 6.21
N LYS A 377 21.23 39.24 5.72
CA LYS A 377 20.38 40.26 5.13
C LYS A 377 20.08 41.41 6.12
N GLN A 378 19.80 41.09 7.40
CA GLN A 378 19.57 42.11 8.44
C GLN A 378 20.87 42.85 8.81
N GLU A 379 22.02 42.20 8.79
CA GLU A 379 23.33 42.81 9.04
C GLU A 379 23.68 43.79 7.90
N ASP A 380 23.46 43.42 6.65
CA ASP A 380 23.64 44.31 5.50
C ASP A 380 22.67 45.53 5.54
N LEU A 381 21.41 45.26 5.91
CA LEU A 381 20.44 46.34 6.07
C LEU A 381 20.80 47.30 7.21
N PHE A 382 21.27 46.77 8.34
CA PHE A 382 21.78 47.55 9.47
C PHE A 382 22.96 48.42 9.03
N HIS A 383 23.93 47.83 8.33
CA HIS A 383 25.10 48.50 7.81
C HIS A 383 24.70 49.67 6.88
N ALA A 384 23.86 49.40 5.87
CA ALA A 384 23.39 50.44 4.93
C ALA A 384 22.64 51.57 5.62
N LYS A 385 21.80 51.26 6.63
CA LYS A 385 21.05 52.28 7.38
C LYS A 385 21.96 53.10 8.29
N THR A 386 22.95 52.47 8.92
CA THR A 386 23.95 53.10 9.77
C THR A 386 24.82 54.03 8.94
N LEU A 387 25.30 53.61 7.76
CA LEU A 387 26.02 54.42 6.82
C LEU A 387 25.21 55.67 6.40
N ALA A 388 23.93 55.46 6.03
CA ALA A 388 23.05 56.55 5.67
C ALA A 388 22.88 57.57 6.83
N GLN A 389 22.73 57.08 8.07
CA GLN A 389 22.62 57.92 9.25
C GLN A 389 23.88 58.77 9.44
N ILE A 390 25.07 58.14 9.45
CA ILE A 390 26.35 58.81 9.60
C ILE A 390 26.56 59.87 8.51
N PHE A 391 26.24 59.48 7.24
CA PHE A 391 26.39 60.31 6.08
C PHE A 391 25.55 61.63 6.14
N PHE A 392 24.31 61.53 6.61
CA PHE A 392 23.40 62.63 6.74
C PHE A 392 23.60 63.45 8.04
N GLU A 393 23.79 62.83 9.19
CA GLU A 393 24.00 63.52 10.48
C GLU A 393 25.28 64.32 10.47
N ASN A 394 26.36 63.76 9.92
CA ASN A 394 27.66 64.43 9.85
C ASN A 394 27.84 65.26 8.58
N ARG A 395 26.78 65.42 7.78
CA ARG A 395 26.75 66.23 6.56
C ARG A 395 27.89 65.96 5.58
N ILE A 396 28.30 64.65 5.46
CA ILE A 396 29.40 64.21 4.58
C ILE A 396 29.05 64.53 3.13
N TYR A 397 27.76 64.48 2.77
CA TYR A 397 27.27 64.88 1.43
C TYR A 397 27.69 66.28 0.99
N LYS A 398 27.95 67.27 1.92
CA LYS A 398 28.39 68.60 1.58
C LYS A 398 29.78 68.63 1.00
N LYS A 399 30.63 67.66 1.34
CA LYS A 399 32.00 67.63 0.79
C LYS A 399 32.04 67.15 -0.65
N ILE A 400 31.01 66.50 -1.13
CA ILE A 400 30.87 66.06 -2.50
C ILE A 400 30.63 67.19 -3.45
N GLU A 401 30.01 68.28 -2.99
CA GLU A 401 29.75 69.49 -3.78
C GLU A 401 30.98 70.10 -4.41
N GLU A 402 32.17 69.92 -3.82
CA GLU A 402 33.46 70.45 -4.25
C GLU A 402 34.26 69.48 -5.14
N CYS A 403 33.83 68.20 -5.27
CA CYS A 403 34.53 67.17 -6.04
C CYS A 403 34.36 67.34 -7.56
N LYS A 404 35.44 67.15 -8.33
CA LYS A 404 35.47 67.31 -9.81
C LYS A 404 35.44 65.98 -10.56
N SER A 405 35.61 64.84 -9.86
CA SER A 405 35.65 63.50 -10.45
C SER A 405 35.02 62.52 -9.51
N GLU A 406 34.47 61.44 -10.06
CA GLU A 406 33.92 60.31 -9.35
C GLU A 406 34.91 59.69 -8.34
N LYS A 407 36.21 59.64 -8.70
CA LYS A 407 37.27 59.13 -7.80
C LYS A 407 37.49 60.04 -6.58
N GLU A 408 37.34 61.38 -6.73
CA GLU A 408 37.41 62.33 -5.63
C GLU A 408 36.18 62.16 -4.70
N GLU A 409 34.97 61.91 -5.29
CA GLU A 409 33.76 61.68 -4.54
C GLU A 409 33.91 60.42 -3.63
N TYR A 410 34.37 59.29 -4.18
CA TYR A 410 34.60 58.09 -3.37
C TYR A 410 35.65 58.34 -2.26
N ALA A 411 36.77 59.03 -2.58
CA ALA A 411 37.83 59.31 -1.60
C ALA A 411 37.31 60.18 -0.44
N GLU A 412 36.53 61.26 -0.75
CA GLU A 412 35.96 62.16 0.25
C GLU A 412 34.88 61.47 1.09
N VAL A 413 34.07 60.61 0.51
CA VAL A 413 33.09 59.81 1.26
C VAL A 413 33.79 58.82 2.18
N HIS A 414 34.82 58.12 1.70
CA HIS A 414 35.61 57.21 2.54
C HIS A 414 36.29 57.97 3.68
N ALA A 415 36.91 59.12 3.42
CA ALA A 415 37.54 59.99 4.41
C ALA A 415 36.53 60.49 5.44
N GLY A 416 35.32 60.86 4.99
CA GLY A 416 34.24 61.32 5.86
C GLY A 416 33.68 60.23 6.77
N LEU A 417 33.65 58.97 6.30
CA LEU A 417 33.17 57.83 7.06
C LEU A 417 34.23 57.20 7.96
N ALA A 418 35.53 57.43 7.69
CA ALA A 418 36.66 56.86 8.42
C ALA A 418 36.61 57.04 9.96
N PRO A 419 36.26 58.23 10.53
CA PRO A 419 36.14 58.42 11.96
C PRO A 419 35.08 57.54 12.63
N PHE A 420 34.07 57.10 11.88
CA PHE A 420 32.90 56.36 12.36
C PHE A 420 33.00 54.84 12.10
N ARG A 421 34.15 54.35 11.62
CA ARG A 421 34.36 52.94 11.28
C ARG A 421 34.09 52.02 12.45
N HIS A 422 34.29 52.46 13.70
CA HIS A 422 33.99 51.69 14.91
C HIS A 422 32.50 51.43 15.14
N LEU A 423 31.59 52.17 14.49
CA LEU A 423 30.14 51.95 14.51
C LEU A 423 29.66 50.98 13.46
N LEU A 424 30.51 50.68 12.49
CA LEU A 424 30.23 49.81 11.37
C LEU A 424 30.70 48.38 11.66
N ARG A 425 29.99 47.41 11.14
CA ARG A 425 30.30 45.96 11.36
C ARG A 425 31.25 45.41 10.31
N ARG A 426 31.33 46.00 9.16
CA ARG A 426 32.29 45.69 8.08
C ARG A 426 32.84 46.97 7.45
N ASP A 427 33.89 46.81 6.66
CA ASP A 427 34.48 47.92 5.92
C ASP A 427 33.50 48.42 4.85
N VAL A 428 33.58 49.73 4.55
CA VAL A 428 32.77 50.37 3.53
C VAL A 428 33.36 50.02 2.17
N THR A 429 32.54 49.53 1.27
CA THR A 429 32.90 49.24 -0.12
C THR A 429 32.44 50.38 -1.04
N ASP A 430 33.02 50.42 -2.26
CA ASP A 430 32.59 51.39 -3.26
C ASP A 430 31.12 51.23 -3.63
N GLN A 431 30.62 50.00 -3.65
CA GLN A 431 29.20 49.68 -3.86
C GLN A 431 28.30 50.24 -2.73
N ASP A 432 28.77 50.33 -1.51
CA ASP A 432 28.02 50.93 -0.41
C ASP A 432 27.95 52.45 -0.60
N ILE A 433 29.02 53.04 -1.14
CA ILE A 433 29.06 54.48 -1.49
C ILE A 433 28.09 54.79 -2.62
N ASP A 434 28.06 53.95 -3.69
CA ASP A 434 27.08 54.09 -4.78
C ASP A 434 25.65 54.11 -4.24
N LYS A 435 25.33 53.12 -3.33
CA LYS A 435 24.02 53.09 -2.70
C LYS A 435 23.74 54.33 -1.84
N LEU A 436 24.76 54.92 -1.17
CA LEU A 436 24.61 56.14 -0.41
C LEU A 436 24.35 57.35 -1.31
N LEU A 437 25.09 57.50 -2.38
CA LEU A 437 24.98 58.56 -3.34
C LEU A 437 23.66 58.54 -4.13
N ALA A 438 23.12 57.37 -4.36
CA ALA A 438 21.79 57.15 -4.96
C ALA A 438 20.62 57.52 -4.01
N LEU A 439 20.88 57.86 -2.74
CA LEU A 439 19.80 58.18 -1.80
C LEU A 439 19.17 59.57 -2.13
N PRO A 440 17.83 59.64 -2.14
CA PRO A 440 17.17 60.94 -2.41
C PRO A 440 17.49 62.00 -1.36
N VAL A 441 17.71 63.21 -1.79
CA VAL A 441 18.00 64.47 -0.95
C VAL A 441 16.92 64.66 0.13
N ARG A 442 15.70 64.23 -0.10
CA ARG A 442 14.59 64.24 0.87
C ARG A 442 14.92 63.53 2.21
N ARG A 443 15.85 62.55 2.22
CA ARG A 443 16.28 61.87 3.45
C ARG A 443 17.09 62.71 4.44
N ILE A 444 17.43 63.93 4.09
CA ILE A 444 18.10 64.94 4.97
C ILE A 444 17.12 65.50 6.02
N SER A 445 15.81 65.26 5.84
CA SER A 445 14.81 65.83 6.77
C SER A 445 14.89 65.21 8.18
N ARG A 446 14.58 65.96 9.20
CA ARG A 446 14.52 65.49 10.59
C ARG A 446 13.54 64.28 10.75
N PHE A 447 12.44 64.39 10.03
CA PHE A 447 11.46 63.29 10.02
C PHE A 447 12.03 61.97 9.48
N ASP A 448 12.81 62.02 8.42
CA ASP A 448 13.43 60.84 7.82
C ASP A 448 14.57 60.30 8.69
N ILE A 449 15.32 61.13 9.40
CA ILE A 449 16.35 60.70 10.35
C ILE A 449 15.71 59.94 11.55
N GLU A 450 14.65 60.47 12.15
CA GLU A 450 13.92 59.79 13.22
C GLU A 450 13.26 58.50 12.78
N LYS A 451 12.79 58.46 11.54
CA LYS A 451 12.29 57.22 10.92
C LYS A 451 13.41 56.19 10.76
N ASN A 452 14.58 56.58 10.26
CA ASN A 452 15.72 55.67 10.11
C ASN A 452 16.19 55.11 11.45
N GLN A 453 16.21 55.91 12.53
CA GLN A 453 16.55 55.46 13.87
C GLN A 453 15.55 54.38 14.40
N ARG A 454 14.23 54.55 14.16
CA ARG A 454 13.23 53.57 14.51
C ARG A 454 13.41 52.24 13.72
N GLU A 455 13.64 52.35 12.41
CA GLU A 455 13.91 51.21 11.55
C GLU A 455 15.21 50.51 11.94
N LEU A 456 16.25 51.22 12.38
CA LEU A 456 17.49 50.62 12.91
C LEU A 456 17.23 49.83 14.22
N ALA A 457 16.41 50.38 15.13
CA ALA A 457 16.03 49.64 16.33
C ALA A 457 15.23 48.38 16.04
N GLU A 458 14.32 48.43 15.05
CA GLU A 458 13.58 47.21 14.60
C GLU A 458 14.51 46.18 13.98
N VAL A 459 15.49 46.57 13.16
CA VAL A 459 16.48 45.66 12.59
C VAL A 459 17.33 45.03 13.67
N LEU A 460 17.79 45.78 14.67
CA LEU A 460 18.52 45.22 15.80
C LEU A 460 17.70 44.23 16.60
N ALA A 461 16.44 44.52 16.88
CA ALA A 461 15.54 43.59 17.60
C ALA A 461 15.33 42.28 16.81
N LYS A 462 15.17 42.37 15.48
CA LYS A 462 15.09 41.20 14.61
C LYS A 462 16.37 40.40 14.62
N MET A 463 17.52 41.03 14.56
CA MET A 463 18.83 40.36 14.63
C MET A 463 19.03 39.63 15.97
N GLU A 464 18.62 40.23 17.08
CA GLU A 464 18.65 39.60 18.39
C GLU A 464 17.70 38.38 18.47
N GLU A 465 16.50 38.50 17.91
CA GLU A 465 15.56 37.41 17.81
C GLU A 465 16.13 36.22 16.96
N ILE A 466 16.72 36.55 15.78
CA ILE A 466 17.34 35.52 14.92
C ILE A 466 18.49 34.85 15.67
N LYS A 467 19.38 35.58 16.33
CA LYS A 467 20.49 35.03 17.12
C LYS A 467 20.01 34.16 18.28
N LYS A 468 18.93 34.55 18.95
CA LYS A 468 18.28 33.72 19.97
C LYS A 468 17.71 32.42 19.39
N ASN A 469 17.10 32.46 18.22
CA ASN A 469 16.56 31.29 17.52
C ASN A 469 17.70 30.33 17.07
N LEU A 470 18.81 30.90 16.53
CA LEU A 470 20.00 30.14 16.21
C LEU A 470 20.60 29.43 17.45
N GLY A 471 20.64 30.14 18.60
CA GLY A 471 21.11 29.58 19.88
C GLY A 471 20.22 28.46 20.45
N SER A 472 18.99 28.30 19.96
CA SER A 472 18.04 27.30 20.44
C SER A 472 17.24 26.67 19.27
N LEU A 473 17.96 26.18 18.26
CA LEU A 473 17.42 25.76 16.98
C LEU A 473 16.36 24.65 17.10
N LYS A 474 16.58 23.62 17.95
CA LYS A 474 15.57 22.57 18.19
C LYS A 474 14.25 23.13 18.72
N LYS A 475 14.32 24.12 19.64
CA LYS A 475 13.11 24.78 20.15
C LYS A 475 12.41 25.59 19.08
N TYR A 476 13.17 26.25 18.21
CA TYR A 476 12.65 26.99 17.08
C TYR A 476 11.93 26.05 16.09
N ALA A 477 12.55 24.91 15.72
CA ALA A 477 11.96 23.89 14.86
C ALA A 477 10.65 23.32 15.44
N ILE A 478 10.63 22.95 16.71
CA ILE A 478 9.41 22.48 17.39
C ILE A 478 8.30 23.55 17.34
N ASN A 479 8.64 24.81 17.55
CA ASN A 479 7.64 25.89 17.46
C ASN A 479 7.16 26.11 16.03
N TYR A 480 8.02 25.92 15.03
CA TYR A 480 7.67 25.96 13.62
C TYR A 480 6.65 24.85 13.27
N LEU A 481 6.95 23.60 13.64
CA LEU A 481 6.04 22.47 13.42
C LEU A 481 4.69 22.66 14.12
N ARG A 482 4.68 23.18 15.35
CA ARG A 482 3.44 23.52 16.06
C ARG A 482 2.61 24.58 15.35
N LYS A 483 3.25 25.61 14.81
CA LYS A 483 2.56 26.63 14.01
C LYS A 483 1.92 26.03 12.75
N LEU A 484 2.58 25.06 12.11
CA LEU A 484 2.00 24.32 10.98
C LEU A 484 0.78 23.48 11.41
N LEU A 485 0.89 22.77 12.55
CA LEU A 485 -0.23 22.03 13.13
C LEU A 485 -1.43 22.93 13.45
N ASP A 486 -1.20 24.05 14.11
CA ASP A 486 -2.25 25.01 14.47
C ASP A 486 -2.93 25.62 13.23
N LYS A 487 -2.15 25.85 12.16
CA LYS A 487 -2.62 26.50 10.94
C LYS A 487 -3.33 25.54 9.98
N TYR A 488 -2.83 24.34 9.80
CA TYR A 488 -3.28 23.40 8.76
C TYR A 488 -3.84 22.08 9.30
N GLY A 489 -3.54 21.72 10.56
CA GLY A 489 -3.87 20.40 11.08
C GLY A 489 -5.36 20.04 11.08
N LYS A 490 -6.24 21.04 11.14
CA LYS A 490 -7.70 20.84 11.11
C LYS A 490 -8.21 20.26 9.77
N ASP A 491 -7.46 20.52 8.69
CA ASP A 491 -7.81 20.09 7.34
C ASP A 491 -7.47 18.62 7.10
N PHE A 492 -6.64 18.02 7.96
CA PHE A 492 -6.10 16.67 7.80
C PHE A 492 -6.41 15.73 8.98
N PRO A 493 -7.68 15.47 9.31
CA PRO A 493 -8.03 14.48 10.33
C PRO A 493 -7.65 13.07 9.87
N ARG A 494 -7.32 12.17 10.81
CA ARG A 494 -7.14 10.75 10.50
C ARG A 494 -8.45 10.14 9.99
N ARG A 495 -8.36 9.33 8.93
CA ARG A 495 -9.52 8.69 8.27
C ARG A 495 -9.54 7.17 8.44
N THR A 496 -8.37 6.53 8.44
CA THR A 496 -8.27 5.06 8.52
C THR A 496 -8.28 4.60 9.98
N GLU A 497 -9.16 3.68 10.33
CA GLU A 497 -9.25 3.10 11.66
C GLU A 497 -8.31 1.88 11.77
N ILE A 498 -7.55 1.79 12.87
CA ILE A 498 -6.66 0.65 13.13
C ILE A 498 -7.44 -0.40 13.90
N GLU A 499 -7.50 -1.62 13.37
CA GLU A 499 -8.23 -2.74 13.96
C GLU A 499 -7.47 -4.04 13.79
N HIS A 500 -7.57 -4.92 14.77
CA HIS A 500 -7.01 -6.26 14.69
C HIS A 500 -8.00 -7.23 14.05
N PHE A 501 -7.64 -7.74 12.87
CA PHE A 501 -8.50 -8.68 12.17
C PHE A 501 -8.30 -10.10 12.68
N GLU A 502 -9.40 -10.71 13.12
CA GLU A 502 -9.41 -12.15 13.34
C GLU A 502 -9.19 -12.90 12.01
N LYS A 503 -8.46 -14.00 12.09
CA LYS A 503 -8.26 -14.87 10.93
C LYS A 503 -9.59 -15.55 10.61
N ILE A 504 -10.19 -15.19 9.50
CA ILE A 504 -11.37 -15.88 8.98
C ILE A 504 -10.98 -17.29 8.60
N ASP A 505 -11.56 -18.30 9.26
CA ASP A 505 -11.37 -19.68 8.83
C ASP A 505 -12.04 -19.88 7.47
N ARG A 506 -11.21 -20.10 6.46
CA ARG A 506 -11.67 -20.33 5.08
C ARG A 506 -12.64 -21.49 4.94
N ARG A 507 -12.60 -22.45 5.85
CA ARG A 507 -13.50 -23.61 5.84
C ARG A 507 -14.88 -23.28 6.38
N GLU A 508 -14.95 -22.45 7.43
CA GLU A 508 -16.20 -22.03 8.04
C GLU A 508 -16.97 -21.02 7.19
N ALA A 509 -16.26 -20.09 6.56
CA ALA A 509 -16.85 -19.08 5.69
C ALA A 509 -17.21 -19.61 4.31
N ALA A 510 -16.62 -20.74 3.87
CA ALA A 510 -16.90 -21.32 2.56
C ALA A 510 -18.31 -21.90 2.49
N LEU A 511 -19.02 -21.59 1.42
CA LEU A 511 -20.38 -22.09 1.18
C LEU A 511 -20.36 -23.57 0.81
N ASN A 512 -21.19 -24.39 1.47
CA ASN A 512 -21.43 -25.80 1.11
C ASN A 512 -22.34 -25.92 -0.13
N ASN A 513 -21.89 -25.38 -1.25
CA ASN A 513 -22.65 -25.28 -2.51
C ASN A 513 -22.28 -26.36 -3.54
N ILE A 514 -21.22 -27.11 -3.27
CA ILE A 514 -20.77 -28.22 -4.12
C ILE A 514 -21.44 -29.52 -3.67
N LYS A 515 -21.90 -30.30 -4.62
CA LYS A 515 -22.51 -31.62 -4.37
C LYS A 515 -21.60 -32.70 -4.91
N VAL A 516 -21.17 -33.58 -4.04
CA VAL A 516 -20.40 -34.77 -4.41
C VAL A 516 -21.28 -36.00 -4.31
N GLY A 517 -21.50 -36.68 -5.43
CA GLY A 517 -22.24 -37.93 -5.49
C GLY A 517 -21.32 -39.12 -5.32
N TRP A 518 -21.87 -40.22 -4.72
CA TRP A 518 -21.21 -41.50 -4.58
C TRP A 518 -22.02 -42.63 -5.22
N ASP A 519 -21.53 -43.14 -6.34
CA ASP A 519 -22.07 -44.35 -6.99
C ASP A 519 -21.46 -45.60 -6.39
N ARG A 520 -22.14 -46.17 -5.40
CA ARG A 520 -21.72 -47.40 -4.69
C ARG A 520 -21.63 -48.62 -5.58
N LYS A 521 -22.41 -48.68 -6.67
CA LYS A 521 -22.46 -49.85 -7.56
C LYS A 521 -21.26 -49.91 -8.48
N ASN A 522 -20.92 -48.76 -9.07
CA ASN A 522 -19.89 -48.67 -10.08
C ASN A 522 -18.54 -48.21 -9.52
N GLY A 523 -18.50 -47.75 -8.24
CA GLY A 523 -17.28 -47.31 -7.56
C GLY A 523 -16.76 -45.95 -8.00
N TYR A 524 -17.65 -45.05 -8.36
CA TYR A 524 -17.30 -43.67 -8.74
C TYR A 524 -17.79 -42.66 -7.69
N VAL A 525 -16.98 -41.64 -7.50
CA VAL A 525 -17.35 -40.42 -6.75
C VAL A 525 -17.04 -39.19 -7.58
N GLY A 526 -17.75 -38.10 -7.38
CA GLY A 526 -17.45 -36.86 -8.11
C GLY A 526 -18.59 -35.86 -8.10
N THR A 527 -18.29 -34.67 -8.60
CA THR A 527 -19.23 -33.56 -8.61
C THR A 527 -20.34 -33.71 -9.67
N SER A 528 -20.08 -34.49 -10.72
CA SER A 528 -21.06 -34.77 -11.80
C SER A 528 -21.78 -36.11 -11.63
N ILE A 529 -21.53 -36.84 -10.53
CA ILE A 529 -22.16 -38.11 -10.27
C ILE A 529 -23.58 -37.92 -9.74
N LYS A 530 -24.57 -38.45 -10.48
CA LYS A 530 -25.96 -38.51 -10.06
C LYS A 530 -26.16 -39.80 -9.22
N SER A 531 -26.41 -39.62 -7.94
CA SER A 531 -26.59 -40.72 -6.98
C SER A 531 -27.58 -40.24 -5.88
N ASP A 532 -28.18 -41.20 -5.17
CA ASP A 532 -29.00 -40.94 -3.99
C ASP A 532 -28.12 -40.51 -2.80
N ASP A 533 -26.84 -40.93 -2.78
CA ASP A 533 -25.85 -40.55 -1.77
C ASP A 533 -25.14 -39.24 -2.22
N ILE A 534 -25.65 -38.08 -1.83
CA ILE A 534 -25.09 -36.77 -2.15
C ILE A 534 -24.58 -36.14 -0.86
N LEU A 535 -23.31 -35.71 -0.87
CA LEU A 535 -22.68 -34.91 0.19
C LEU A 535 -22.58 -33.45 -0.24
N ALA A 536 -23.17 -32.56 0.54
CA ALA A 536 -22.97 -31.13 0.36
C ALA A 536 -21.63 -30.70 0.99
N CYS A 537 -20.79 -30.02 0.24
CA CYS A 537 -19.44 -29.68 0.64
C CYS A 537 -19.01 -28.34 0.04
N ASN A 538 -17.87 -27.87 0.50
CA ASN A 538 -17.15 -26.73 -0.06
C ASN A 538 -15.81 -27.19 -0.69
N GLU A 539 -15.10 -26.27 -1.31
CA GLU A 539 -13.83 -26.56 -2.01
C GLU A 539 -12.67 -26.98 -1.09
N PHE A 540 -12.76 -26.70 0.21
CA PHE A 540 -11.72 -27.03 1.20
C PHE A 540 -11.99 -28.34 1.91
N ASP A 541 -13.16 -28.94 1.69
CA ASP A 541 -13.54 -30.19 2.32
C ASP A 541 -12.69 -31.35 1.81
N ARG A 542 -12.43 -32.26 2.72
CA ARG A 542 -11.72 -33.51 2.44
C ARG A 542 -12.68 -34.66 2.62
N PHE A 543 -12.41 -35.77 1.96
CA PHE A 543 -13.28 -36.93 1.97
C PHE A 543 -12.53 -38.17 2.42
N LEU A 544 -13.09 -38.85 3.40
CA LEU A 544 -12.59 -40.15 3.86
C LEU A 544 -13.19 -41.27 3.00
N CYS A 545 -12.33 -42.06 2.39
CA CYS A 545 -12.66 -43.24 1.61
C CYS A 545 -12.17 -44.47 2.36
N VAL A 546 -13.07 -45.37 2.75
CA VAL A 546 -12.73 -46.59 3.50
C VAL A 546 -13.17 -47.82 2.72
N GLU A 547 -12.28 -48.79 2.57
CA GLU A 547 -12.55 -50.06 1.92
C GLU A 547 -12.94 -51.17 2.92
N LYS A 548 -13.54 -52.27 2.40
CA LYS A 548 -13.84 -53.45 3.20
C LYS A 548 -12.61 -54.18 3.74
N SER A 549 -11.47 -53.96 3.09
CA SER A 549 -10.16 -54.45 3.55
C SER A 549 -9.71 -53.81 4.86
N GLY A 550 -10.34 -52.70 5.23
CA GLY A 550 -9.92 -51.85 6.32
C GLY A 550 -8.85 -50.86 5.92
N SER A 551 -8.48 -50.81 4.63
CA SER A 551 -7.67 -49.68 4.13
C SER A 551 -8.50 -48.39 3.98
N TYR A 552 -7.87 -47.26 4.21
CA TYR A 552 -8.51 -45.97 4.03
C TYR A 552 -7.54 -44.95 3.43
N LYS A 553 -8.09 -43.96 2.76
CA LYS A 553 -7.37 -42.76 2.31
C LYS A 553 -8.25 -41.53 2.47
N VAL A 554 -7.63 -40.40 2.65
CA VAL A 554 -8.30 -39.10 2.65
C VAL A 554 -7.93 -38.38 1.35
N ILE A 555 -8.94 -37.97 0.59
CA ILE A 555 -8.78 -37.25 -0.69
C ILE A 555 -9.26 -35.82 -0.56
N ALA A 556 -8.76 -34.94 -1.40
CA ALA A 556 -9.32 -33.60 -1.61
C ALA A 556 -10.68 -33.68 -2.32
N LEU A 557 -11.28 -32.53 -2.64
CA LEU A 557 -12.50 -32.50 -3.43
C LEU A 557 -12.32 -33.30 -4.73
N PRO A 558 -13.14 -34.34 -4.95
CA PRO A 558 -12.98 -35.14 -6.15
C PRO A 558 -13.36 -34.33 -7.41
N PRO A 559 -12.74 -34.61 -8.56
CA PRO A 559 -13.12 -34.03 -9.84
C PRO A 559 -14.54 -34.44 -10.25
N GLU A 560 -14.97 -34.11 -11.45
CA GLU A 560 -16.31 -34.44 -11.94
C GLU A 560 -16.62 -35.95 -11.81
N LYS A 561 -15.64 -36.81 -12.08
CA LYS A 561 -15.77 -38.28 -11.95
C LYS A 561 -14.42 -38.89 -11.63
N LEU A 562 -14.33 -39.53 -10.47
CA LEU A 562 -13.15 -40.22 -9.99
C LEU A 562 -13.52 -41.69 -9.66
N PHE A 563 -12.78 -42.65 -10.23
CA PHE A 563 -12.92 -44.05 -9.88
C PHE A 563 -12.13 -44.36 -8.61
N ILE A 564 -12.80 -44.84 -7.57
CA ILE A 564 -12.17 -45.16 -6.27
C ILE A 564 -12.32 -46.68 -5.95
N GLY A 565 -13.13 -47.39 -6.71
CA GLY A 565 -13.44 -48.80 -6.39
C GLY A 565 -14.63 -49.00 -5.44
N LYS A 566 -14.80 -50.16 -4.93
CA LYS A 566 -15.93 -50.50 -4.02
C LYS A 566 -15.60 -50.17 -2.58
N LEU A 567 -16.00 -48.98 -2.18
CA LEU A 567 -15.82 -48.50 -0.82
C LEU A 567 -16.83 -49.16 0.14
N TYR A 568 -16.41 -49.31 1.38
CA TYR A 568 -17.28 -49.64 2.53
C TYR A 568 -18.02 -48.38 2.99
N ASP A 569 -17.26 -47.24 3.06
CA ASP A 569 -17.77 -45.95 3.49
C ASP A 569 -17.11 -44.80 2.72
N PHE A 570 -17.90 -43.75 2.43
CA PHE A 570 -17.45 -42.49 1.84
C PHE A 570 -18.16 -41.33 2.51
N ARG A 571 -17.40 -40.46 3.15
CA ARG A 571 -17.93 -39.32 3.88
C ARG A 571 -17.03 -38.13 3.89
N LYS A 572 -17.57 -36.97 4.26
CA LYS A 572 -16.76 -35.78 4.57
C LYS A 572 -15.86 -36.08 5.78
N TYR A 573 -14.58 -35.79 5.67
CA TYR A 573 -13.61 -35.97 6.74
C TYR A 573 -13.78 -34.89 7.79
N ASP A 574 -13.84 -35.30 9.04
CA ASP A 574 -13.80 -34.43 10.21
C ASP A 574 -12.79 -35.00 11.20
N ALA A 575 -11.86 -34.14 11.65
CA ALA A 575 -10.77 -34.54 12.54
C ALA A 575 -11.26 -34.89 13.97
N ALA A 576 -12.38 -34.29 14.39
CA ALA A 576 -12.97 -34.52 15.70
C ALA A 576 -13.76 -35.84 15.76
N THR A 577 -14.02 -36.50 14.62
CA THR A 577 -14.82 -37.73 14.60
C THR A 577 -14.03 -38.91 15.15
N GLU A 578 -14.51 -39.50 16.26
CA GLU A 578 -14.03 -40.77 16.78
C GLU A 578 -14.87 -41.91 16.21
N PHE A 579 -14.20 -42.84 15.56
CA PHE A 579 -14.86 -44.01 14.94
C PHE A 579 -14.85 -45.25 15.84
N GLY A 580 -16.00 -45.88 15.97
CA GLY A 580 -16.09 -47.25 16.47
C GLY A 580 -15.80 -48.24 15.34
N VAL A 581 -14.86 -49.16 15.54
CA VAL A 581 -14.38 -50.11 14.53
C VAL A 581 -14.46 -51.54 15.04
N ILE A 582 -15.17 -52.38 14.30
CA ILE A 582 -15.15 -53.86 14.52
C ILE A 582 -14.63 -54.51 13.25
N TYR A 583 -13.62 -55.37 13.40
CA TYR A 583 -13.03 -56.08 12.28
C TYR A 583 -12.79 -57.55 12.62
N ARG A 584 -12.80 -58.38 11.61
CA ARG A 584 -12.54 -59.82 11.70
C ARG A 584 -11.19 -60.17 11.08
N GLU A 585 -10.36 -60.87 11.80
CA GLU A 585 -9.13 -61.46 11.30
C GLU A 585 -9.45 -62.67 10.41
N THR A 586 -9.06 -62.63 9.15
CA THR A 586 -9.45 -63.67 8.15
C THR A 586 -8.85 -65.00 8.47
N LYS A 587 -7.62 -65.05 9.02
CA LYS A 587 -6.93 -66.32 9.33
C LYS A 587 -7.51 -67.05 10.56
N SER A 588 -7.79 -66.31 11.65
CA SER A 588 -8.28 -66.92 12.92
C SER A 588 -9.79 -66.89 13.06
N GLY A 589 -10.51 -66.13 12.22
CA GLY A 589 -11.94 -65.91 12.33
C GLY A 589 -12.39 -65.09 13.54
N LYS A 590 -11.47 -64.54 14.35
CA LYS A 590 -11.74 -63.79 15.59
C LYS A 590 -12.11 -62.35 15.28
N TYR A 591 -12.96 -61.77 16.14
CA TYR A 591 -13.45 -60.40 16.02
C TYR A 591 -12.79 -59.51 17.06
N TYR A 592 -12.35 -58.34 16.62
CA TYR A 592 -11.71 -57.32 17.44
C TYR A 592 -12.41 -55.99 17.30
N GLY A 593 -12.41 -55.19 18.38
CA GLY A 593 -12.98 -53.84 18.38
C GLY A 593 -12.05 -52.82 18.99
N LYS A 594 -12.20 -51.59 18.57
CA LYS A 594 -11.51 -50.43 19.11
C LYS A 594 -12.24 -49.13 18.72
N ARG A 595 -11.95 -48.08 19.46
CA ARG A 595 -12.23 -46.74 19.01
C ARG A 595 -10.98 -46.13 18.38
N THR A 596 -11.15 -45.21 17.42
CA THR A 596 -10.01 -44.56 16.76
C THR A 596 -10.41 -43.27 16.11
N ALA A 597 -9.60 -42.26 16.25
CA ALA A 597 -9.68 -41.04 15.47
C ALA A 597 -8.67 -41.11 14.30
N ILE A 598 -9.01 -40.49 13.18
CA ILE A 598 -8.16 -40.46 12.00
C ILE A 598 -7.47 -39.11 11.96
N GLY A 599 -6.16 -39.07 12.17
CA GLY A 599 -5.34 -37.86 12.13
C GLY A 599 -3.97 -38.15 11.53
N GLY A 600 -3.18 -37.11 11.24
CA GLY A 600 -1.78 -37.24 10.80
C GLY A 600 -1.62 -37.97 9.46
N PHE A 601 -2.43 -37.68 8.45
CA PHE A 601 -2.40 -38.30 7.13
C PHE A 601 -1.83 -37.38 6.05
N ILE A 602 -1.34 -37.99 5.00
CA ILE A 602 -0.99 -37.33 3.72
C ILE A 602 -2.14 -37.60 2.75
N LEU A 603 -2.60 -36.62 1.99
CA LEU A 603 -3.65 -36.77 1.00
C LEU A 603 -3.30 -37.83 -0.02
N ASP A 604 -4.32 -38.61 -0.43
CA ASP A 604 -4.26 -39.71 -1.40
C ASP A 604 -3.39 -40.93 -1.00
N LYS A 605 -2.71 -40.85 0.17
CA LYS A 605 -1.93 -41.96 0.69
C LYS A 605 -2.82 -42.99 1.41
N GLU A 606 -2.62 -44.30 1.16
CA GLU A 606 -3.34 -45.38 1.81
C GLU A 606 -2.80 -45.69 3.20
N TYR A 607 -3.71 -45.89 4.10
CA TYR A 607 -3.49 -46.26 5.49
C TYR A 607 -4.44 -47.42 5.87
N ASN A 608 -4.22 -48.05 7.02
CA ASN A 608 -5.03 -49.15 7.49
C ASN A 608 -5.71 -48.86 8.83
N LEU A 609 -7.01 -49.16 8.95
CA LEU A 609 -7.79 -49.11 10.19
C LEU A 609 -7.65 -50.40 11.01
N CYS A 610 -7.12 -51.47 10.43
CA CYS A 610 -6.91 -52.74 11.08
C CYS A 610 -5.66 -53.42 10.55
N PRO A 611 -5.05 -54.39 11.28
CA PRO A 611 -3.91 -55.14 10.79
C PRO A 611 -4.15 -55.81 9.44
N ALA A 612 -3.07 -56.03 8.67
CA ALA A 612 -3.17 -56.71 7.36
C ALA A 612 -3.82 -58.11 7.48
N GLY A 613 -4.69 -58.41 6.52
CA GLY A 613 -5.41 -59.72 6.55
C GLY A 613 -6.68 -59.72 7.38
N CYS A 614 -7.12 -58.56 7.82
CA CYS A 614 -8.42 -58.35 8.48
C CYS A 614 -9.48 -57.87 7.50
N LYS A 615 -10.74 -58.01 7.86
CA LYS A 615 -11.89 -57.52 7.13
C LYS A 615 -12.75 -56.66 8.06
N LEU A 616 -13.11 -55.46 7.60
CA LEU A 616 -13.97 -54.54 8.31
C LEU A 616 -15.41 -55.08 8.34
N GLU A 617 -15.99 -55.21 9.53
CA GLU A 617 -17.37 -55.65 9.72
C GLU A 617 -18.29 -54.51 10.20
N LEU A 618 -17.76 -53.55 10.96
CA LEU A 618 -18.43 -52.30 11.34
C LEU A 618 -17.47 -51.12 11.36
N LEU A 619 -17.93 -50.01 10.82
CA LEU A 619 -17.36 -48.68 10.98
C LEU A 619 -18.50 -47.71 11.25
N THR A 620 -18.45 -47.03 12.36
CA THR A 620 -19.43 -46.01 12.70
C THR A 620 -18.74 -44.73 13.20
N PRO A 621 -19.20 -43.55 12.80
CA PRO A 621 -18.68 -42.25 13.31
C PRO A 621 -19.23 -41.91 14.69
N ARG A 622 -20.06 -42.75 15.25
CA ARG A 622 -20.71 -42.56 16.54
C ARG A 622 -20.15 -43.61 17.50
N ALA A 623 -19.08 -43.27 18.22
CA ALA A 623 -18.48 -44.14 19.24
C ALA A 623 -19.41 -44.36 20.45
N ASP A 624 -20.38 -43.44 20.65
CA ASP A 624 -21.42 -43.52 21.68
C ASP A 624 -22.57 -44.50 21.36
N ALA A 625 -22.39 -45.36 20.35
CA ALA A 625 -23.40 -46.32 19.95
C ALA A 625 -23.23 -47.69 20.65
N VAL A 626 -24.34 -48.28 21.01
CA VAL A 626 -24.45 -49.64 21.56
C VAL A 626 -24.99 -50.54 20.50
N TYR A 627 -24.31 -51.66 20.29
CA TYR A 627 -24.65 -52.68 19.27
C TYR A 627 -25.01 -54.01 19.92
N MET A 628 -25.99 -54.70 19.34
CA MET A 628 -26.32 -56.07 19.68
C MET A 628 -25.60 -57.05 18.72
N LEU A 629 -24.72 -57.83 19.26
CA LEU A 629 -23.96 -58.86 18.54
C LEU A 629 -24.68 -60.20 18.63
N THR A 630 -25.07 -60.77 17.50
CA THR A 630 -25.60 -62.13 17.44
C THR A 630 -24.47 -63.08 17.11
N VAL A 631 -24.05 -63.86 18.11
CA VAL A 631 -22.91 -64.81 18.01
C VAL A 631 -23.43 -66.27 17.81
N ALA A 632 -22.78 -67.04 16.95
CA ALA A 632 -23.08 -68.40 16.72
C ALA A 632 -22.69 -69.23 17.93
N GLY A 633 -23.67 -69.87 18.59
CA GLY A 633 -23.46 -70.76 19.71
C GLY A 633 -23.41 -72.28 19.34
N ALA A 634 -23.10 -73.11 20.28
CA ALA A 634 -23.08 -74.55 20.08
C ALA A 634 -24.47 -75.10 19.68
N ARG A 635 -24.52 -76.06 18.73
CA ARG A 635 -25.74 -76.69 18.22
C ARG A 635 -26.76 -75.78 17.56
N GLY A 636 -26.26 -74.65 16.85
CA GLY A 636 -27.14 -73.75 16.10
C GLY A 636 -27.95 -72.76 16.98
N LYS A 637 -27.80 -72.75 18.29
CA LYS A 637 -28.35 -71.67 19.13
C LYS A 637 -27.58 -70.38 18.94
N GLN A 638 -28.29 -69.30 18.72
CA GLN A 638 -27.69 -67.92 18.63
C GLN A 638 -27.71 -67.27 20.03
N GLN A 639 -26.60 -66.69 20.41
CA GLN A 639 -26.49 -65.92 21.64
C GLN A 639 -26.40 -64.43 21.29
N GLN A 640 -27.18 -63.58 21.90
CA GLN A 640 -27.10 -62.14 21.77
C GLN A 640 -26.28 -61.58 22.93
N THR A 641 -25.35 -60.68 22.57
CA THR A 641 -24.48 -59.97 23.52
C THR A 641 -24.49 -58.47 23.14
N GLU A 642 -24.71 -57.64 24.12
CA GLU A 642 -24.62 -56.21 23.97
C GLU A 642 -23.16 -55.77 23.97
N LEU A 643 -22.80 -54.85 23.09
CA LEU A 643 -21.47 -54.24 22.99
C LEU A 643 -21.63 -52.75 23.01
N ASN A 644 -21.14 -52.12 24.06
CA ASN A 644 -20.98 -50.69 24.17
C ASN A 644 -19.65 -50.28 23.53
N LEU A 645 -19.68 -49.45 22.49
CA LEU A 645 -18.45 -49.03 21.81
C LEU A 645 -17.58 -48.13 22.67
N MET A 646 -18.15 -47.40 23.63
CA MET A 646 -17.38 -46.52 24.54
C MET A 646 -16.48 -47.29 25.51
N GLU A 647 -16.82 -48.57 25.78
CA GLU A 647 -16.00 -49.46 26.60
C GLU A 647 -14.79 -50.02 25.83
N LEU A 648 -14.74 -49.82 24.50
CA LEU A 648 -13.59 -50.19 23.70
C LEU A 648 -12.45 -49.14 23.85
N PRO A 649 -11.19 -49.62 23.94
CA PRO A 649 -10.07 -48.70 24.09
C PRO A 649 -9.91 -47.80 22.87
N ALA A 650 -9.62 -46.50 23.11
CA ALA A 650 -9.16 -45.60 22.09
C ALA A 650 -7.71 -45.95 21.68
N ARG A 651 -7.51 -46.28 20.42
CA ARG A 651 -6.18 -46.68 19.89
C ARG A 651 -5.93 -46.05 18.56
N SER A 652 -4.64 -45.87 18.21
CA SER A 652 -4.26 -45.38 16.88
C SER A 652 -4.83 -46.28 15.76
N PRO A 653 -5.04 -45.72 14.56
CA PRO A 653 -5.60 -46.46 13.44
C PRO A 653 -4.88 -47.80 13.15
N LYS A 654 -3.56 -47.88 13.29
CA LYS A 654 -2.75 -49.07 13.02
C LYS A 654 -2.75 -50.09 14.16
N ALA A 655 -3.10 -49.72 15.38
CA ALA A 655 -3.03 -50.61 16.55
C ALA A 655 -4.13 -51.69 16.50
N ARG A 656 -3.84 -52.84 17.08
CA ARG A 656 -4.79 -53.96 17.22
C ARG A 656 -5.83 -53.64 18.29
N GLY A 657 -7.11 -53.88 18.00
CA GLY A 657 -8.20 -53.77 18.95
C GLY A 657 -8.21 -54.89 20.00
N ILE A 658 -9.12 -54.83 20.97
CA ILE A 658 -9.36 -55.93 21.91
C ILE A 658 -10.21 -57.00 21.28
N LEU A 659 -10.09 -58.21 21.79
CA LEU A 659 -10.87 -59.36 21.32
C LEU A 659 -12.33 -59.22 21.82
N ILE A 660 -13.28 -59.13 20.89
CA ILE A 660 -14.72 -59.10 21.19
C ILE A 660 -15.31 -60.51 21.20
N SER A 661 -14.96 -61.29 20.20
CA SER A 661 -15.48 -62.65 20.08
C SER A 661 -14.49 -63.56 19.36
N SER A 662 -14.34 -64.76 19.92
CA SER A 662 -13.63 -65.92 19.25
C SER A 662 -14.55 -66.78 18.39
N LYS A 663 -15.89 -66.57 18.49
CA LYS A 663 -16.89 -67.22 17.70
C LYS A 663 -17.39 -66.37 16.55
N PRO A 664 -17.91 -66.97 15.45
CA PRO A 664 -18.45 -66.18 14.35
C PRO A 664 -19.63 -65.29 14.80
N ILE A 665 -19.55 -63.97 14.50
CA ILE A 665 -20.67 -63.10 14.65
C ILE A 665 -21.52 -63.15 13.37
N VAL A 666 -22.78 -63.58 13.56
CA VAL A 666 -23.77 -63.74 12.48
C VAL A 666 -24.36 -62.43 12.06
N LYS A 667 -24.60 -61.51 13.00
CA LYS A 667 -25.23 -60.22 12.77
C LYS A 667 -24.77 -59.21 13.81
N ILE A 668 -24.50 -57.99 13.35
CA ILE A 668 -24.26 -56.81 14.15
C ILE A 668 -25.43 -55.84 13.90
N THR A 669 -26.18 -55.49 14.93
CA THR A 669 -27.36 -54.61 14.81
C THR A 669 -27.19 -53.44 15.78
N HIS A 670 -27.42 -52.23 15.30
CA HIS A 670 -27.49 -51.05 16.16
C HIS A 670 -28.65 -51.21 17.17
N ASN A 671 -28.41 -51.03 18.42
CA ASN A 671 -29.41 -51.09 19.50
C ASN A 671 -29.91 -49.71 19.90
N ARG A 672 -29.04 -48.91 20.47
CA ARG A 672 -29.33 -47.52 20.92
C ARG A 672 -28.06 -46.68 20.96
N TYR A 673 -28.21 -45.40 21.18
CA TYR A 673 -27.12 -44.51 21.58
C TYR A 673 -27.12 -44.35 23.09
N LEU A 674 -25.94 -44.07 23.67
CA LEU A 674 -25.82 -43.77 25.11
C LEU A 674 -26.47 -42.40 25.41
N THR A 675 -27.08 -42.31 26.57
CA THR A 675 -27.60 -41.06 27.09
C THR A 675 -26.46 -40.17 27.56
N PRO A 676 -26.66 -38.81 27.65
CA PRO A 676 -25.63 -37.91 28.18
C PRO A 676 -25.17 -38.29 29.60
N GLU A 677 -26.07 -38.83 30.40
CA GLU A 677 -25.78 -39.28 31.78
C GLU A 677 -24.88 -40.54 31.80
N GLU A 678 -25.12 -41.48 30.88
CA GLU A 678 -24.28 -42.67 30.69
C GLU A 678 -22.89 -42.33 30.14
N LEU A 679 -22.79 -41.32 29.23
CA LEU A 679 -21.53 -40.80 28.73
C LEU A 679 -20.71 -40.11 29.83
N ALA A 680 -21.33 -39.28 30.66
CA ALA A 680 -20.70 -38.64 31.80
C ALA A 680 -20.20 -39.68 32.84
N ALA A 681 -20.98 -40.72 33.09
CA ALA A 681 -20.58 -41.78 34.00
C ALA A 681 -19.40 -42.64 33.48
N LEU A 682 -19.25 -42.78 32.14
CA LEU A 682 -18.15 -43.48 31.53
C LEU A 682 -16.87 -42.64 31.46
N SER A 683 -16.98 -41.31 31.29
CA SER A 683 -15.82 -40.40 31.32
C SER A 683 -15.18 -40.35 32.71
N LEU A 684 -16.00 -40.33 33.77
CA LEU A 684 -15.49 -40.39 35.15
C LEU A 684 -14.80 -41.73 35.49
N LYS A 685 -15.15 -42.83 34.82
CA LYS A 685 -14.47 -44.13 35.03
C LYS A 685 -13.12 -44.23 34.29
N THR A 686 -12.97 -43.54 33.15
CA THR A 686 -11.70 -43.50 32.40
C THR A 686 -10.66 -42.66 33.10
N GLU A 687 -11.02 -41.57 33.78
CA GLU A 687 -10.08 -40.75 34.57
C GLU A 687 -9.55 -41.47 35.80
N SER A 688 -10.33 -42.41 36.38
CA SER A 688 -9.91 -43.19 37.54
C SER A 688 -9.00 -44.40 37.17
N ASP A 689 -9.04 -44.89 35.94
CA ASP A 689 -8.23 -46.02 35.48
C ASP A 689 -6.87 -45.58 34.89
N ASP A 690 -6.72 -44.32 34.43
CA ASP A 690 -5.44 -43.78 33.94
C ASP A 690 -4.47 -43.42 35.08
N GLU A 691 -4.94 -43.16 36.30
CA GLU A 691 -4.07 -42.92 37.48
C GLU A 691 -3.42 -44.21 38.03
N ILE A 692 -3.82 -45.43 37.60
CA ILE A 692 -3.29 -46.69 38.14
C ILE A 692 -2.27 -47.39 37.21
N THR A 693 -2.08 -46.93 35.99
CA THR A 693 -1.25 -47.61 34.97
C THR A 693 0.17 -47.10 34.81
N ASP A 694 0.58 -46.04 35.49
CA ASP A 694 1.98 -45.49 35.35
C ASP A 694 3.01 -46.16 36.30
N GLU A 695 2.61 -47.07 37.21
CA GLU A 695 3.57 -47.70 38.11
C GLU A 695 4.06 -49.14 37.73
N ASN A 696 3.57 -49.77 36.64
CA ASN A 696 3.89 -51.19 36.35
C ASN A 696 4.63 -51.51 35.06
N ASP A 697 5.07 -50.54 34.26
CA ASP A 697 5.77 -50.83 32.98
C ASP A 697 7.32 -50.71 33.06
N GLU A 698 7.92 -50.44 34.23
CA GLU A 698 9.39 -50.41 34.41
C GLU A 698 10.09 -51.77 34.72
N LEU A 699 9.38 -52.88 34.81
CA LEU A 699 9.95 -54.16 35.24
C LEU A 699 9.97 -55.29 34.21
N ALA A 700 9.89 -55.05 32.93
CA ALA A 700 10.00 -56.12 31.94
C ALA A 700 10.75 -55.72 30.67
N ASN A 701 12.03 -55.41 30.73
CA ASN A 701 12.99 -55.66 29.64
C ASN A 701 14.43 -55.57 30.09
N GLY A 702 14.88 -56.57 30.80
CA GLY A 702 16.27 -56.87 31.01
C GLY A 702 16.67 -58.13 30.26
N GLY A 703 17.54 -58.02 29.30
CA GLY A 703 18.18 -59.23 28.77
C GLY A 703 18.62 -59.18 27.31
N GLY A 704 19.84 -58.78 27.08
CA GLY A 704 20.72 -59.58 26.21
C GLY A 704 21.25 -59.01 24.93
N ASN A 705 22.47 -58.47 25.00
CA ASN A 705 23.62 -58.72 24.09
C ASN A 705 23.43 -58.37 22.60
N GLY A 706 24.24 -57.59 21.92
CA GLY A 706 25.66 -57.37 21.99
C GLY A 706 26.17 -56.94 20.62
N ASN A 707 27.10 -56.07 20.66
CA ASN A 707 28.22 -55.86 19.73
C ASN A 707 28.09 -54.90 18.51
N ALA A 708 28.85 -53.82 18.68
CA ALA A 708 29.95 -53.32 17.88
C ALA A 708 29.63 -52.58 16.51
N GLY A 709 30.10 -51.38 16.44
CA GLY A 709 30.48 -50.75 15.16
C GLY A 709 30.39 -49.23 15.12
N THR A 710 31.43 -48.65 15.63
CA THR A 710 31.99 -47.27 15.40
C THR A 710 31.58 -46.55 14.11
N ALA A 711 31.19 -45.28 14.19
CA ALA A 711 31.94 -44.11 13.72
C ALA A 711 31.09 -42.82 13.74
N SER A 712 31.54 -41.85 14.55
CA SER A 712 31.68 -40.40 14.32
C SER A 712 30.83 -39.73 13.23
N SER A 713 30.13 -38.64 13.43
CA SER A 713 30.55 -37.33 13.89
C SER A 713 29.41 -36.32 13.80
N GLU A 714 29.45 -35.41 14.75
CA GLU A 714 29.16 -33.98 14.71
C GLU A 714 27.74 -33.43 14.58
N ASN A 715 27.35 -32.84 15.71
CA ASN A 715 26.82 -31.51 15.94
C ASN A 715 25.65 -30.96 15.10
N ALA A 716 24.51 -30.79 15.75
CA ALA A 716 23.84 -29.49 15.86
C ALA A 716 22.82 -29.50 17.00
N ALA A 717 23.02 -28.58 17.93
CA ALA A 717 22.22 -28.36 19.12
C ALA A 717 20.86 -27.75 18.79
N ALA A 718 19.82 -28.27 19.46
CA ALA A 718 18.52 -27.60 19.57
C ALA A 718 18.53 -26.68 20.81
N PRO A 719 17.89 -25.52 20.80
CA PRO A 719 17.72 -24.70 21.99
C PRO A 719 16.48 -25.16 22.78
N GLN A 720 16.68 -25.30 24.09
CA GLN A 720 15.70 -25.57 25.12
C GLN A 720 14.72 -24.40 25.27
N ALA A 721 13.45 -24.71 25.45
CA ALA A 721 12.41 -23.82 25.90
C ALA A 721 12.63 -23.46 27.39
N ALA A 722 12.56 -22.17 27.70
CA ALA A 722 12.57 -21.66 29.08
C ALA A 722 11.12 -21.60 29.61
N GLU A 723 10.98 -22.10 30.85
CA GLU A 723 9.75 -22.03 31.64
C GLU A 723 9.43 -20.59 32.08
N PRO A 724 8.15 -20.22 32.30
CA PRO A 724 7.74 -18.91 32.78
C PRO A 724 7.92 -18.79 34.29
N VAL A 725 8.52 -17.72 34.74
CA VAL A 725 8.67 -17.33 36.15
C VAL A 725 7.48 -16.45 36.51
N ASP A 726 6.78 -16.80 37.61
CA ASP A 726 5.71 -16.03 38.25
C ASP A 726 6.24 -14.70 38.83
N PRO A 727 5.44 -13.61 38.76
CA PRO A 727 5.81 -12.36 39.43
C PRO A 727 5.37 -12.37 40.90
N PRO A 728 6.09 -11.66 41.80
CA PRO A 728 5.81 -11.63 43.23
C PRO A 728 4.66 -10.73 43.59
N GLU A 729 3.85 -11.21 44.56
CA GLU A 729 2.81 -10.47 45.31
C GLU A 729 3.35 -9.18 45.93
N LEU A 730 2.62 -8.08 45.78
CA LEU A 730 2.71 -6.92 46.65
C LEU A 730 1.34 -6.53 47.19
N SER A 731 1.30 -6.56 48.51
CA SER A 731 0.25 -6.26 49.46
C SER A 731 -0.39 -4.87 49.31
N GLU A 732 -1.72 -4.83 49.54
CA GLU A 732 -2.57 -3.67 49.83
C GLU A 732 -2.24 -2.97 51.18
N PRO A 733 -2.89 -1.90 51.61
CA PRO A 733 -3.77 -0.91 50.95
C PRO A 733 -3.53 0.54 51.45
N VAL A 734 -3.97 1.56 50.70
CA VAL A 734 -4.30 2.86 51.31
C VAL A 734 -5.40 3.62 50.55
N LYS A 735 -6.58 3.71 51.26
CA LYS A 735 -7.56 4.78 51.44
C LYS A 735 -8.16 5.54 50.27
N LYS A 736 -9.47 5.29 50.11
CA LYS A 736 -10.52 6.19 49.65
C LYS A 736 -10.36 7.63 50.20
N ILE A 737 -10.61 8.60 49.32
CA ILE A 737 -11.18 9.89 49.73
C ILE A 737 -12.29 10.22 48.74
N GLU A 738 -13.47 10.46 49.28
CA GLU A 738 -14.73 10.79 48.65
C GLU A 738 -14.77 12.22 48.11
N LYS A 739 -15.69 12.40 47.11
CA LYS A 739 -16.19 13.70 46.61
C LYS A 739 -16.79 14.56 47.72
N PRO A 740 -16.97 15.90 47.55
CA PRO A 740 -18.31 16.31 47.20
C PRO A 740 -18.45 17.28 46.01
N ALA A 741 -19.64 17.22 45.47
CA ALA A 741 -20.23 18.10 44.49
C ALA A 741 -20.62 19.46 45.08
N SER A 742 -20.82 20.38 44.18
CA SER A 742 -21.89 21.39 44.11
C SER A 742 -21.44 22.83 43.91
N GLU A 743 -22.11 23.45 42.97
CA GLU A 743 -22.50 24.85 42.85
C GLU A 743 -21.43 25.92 42.55
N VAL A 744 -21.49 26.45 41.33
CA VAL A 744 -21.92 27.83 41.09
C VAL A 744 -22.32 28.01 39.63
N THR A 745 -23.61 28.07 39.39
CA THR A 745 -24.28 28.70 38.25
C THR A 745 -24.23 30.21 38.40
N ASP A 746 -24.37 30.88 37.30
CA ASP A 746 -24.89 32.23 37.05
C ASP A 746 -23.94 33.41 36.95
N LYS A 747 -24.21 34.11 35.85
CA LYS A 747 -23.90 35.48 35.45
C LYS A 747 -22.69 35.64 34.55
N ILE A 748 -22.87 35.83 33.23
CA ILE A 748 -23.14 37.13 32.62
C ILE A 748 -23.65 36.91 31.19
N THR A 749 -24.96 37.11 31.03
CA THR A 749 -25.62 37.57 29.81
C THR A 749 -25.70 39.05 29.88
N GLU A 750 -25.54 39.71 28.76
CA GLU A 750 -25.88 41.13 28.43
C GLU A 750 -24.72 42.00 28.00
N THR A 751 -25.00 42.60 26.88
CA THR A 751 -24.47 43.76 26.22
C THR A 751 -23.57 43.45 25.04
N VAL A 752 -23.88 43.68 23.79
CA VAL A 752 -24.56 44.78 23.10
C VAL A 752 -24.91 44.39 21.67
N GLU A 753 -26.16 44.42 21.31
CA GLU A 753 -26.63 44.79 19.97
C GLU A 753 -26.39 46.31 19.76
N LYS A 754 -25.90 46.60 18.59
CA LYS A 754 -26.12 47.84 17.79
C LYS A 754 -24.85 48.22 17.03
N SER A 755 -24.80 48.07 15.75
CA SER A 755 -25.15 49.10 14.78
C SER A 755 -24.97 48.61 13.36
N ALA A 756 -26.08 48.50 12.70
CA ALA A 756 -26.16 48.48 11.23
C ALA A 756 -25.84 49.88 10.70
N GLN A 757 -25.15 49.97 9.59
CA GLN A 757 -25.50 50.87 8.46
C GLN A 757 -24.41 50.82 7.38
N THR A 758 -24.82 50.37 6.20
CA THR A 758 -24.21 50.61 4.87
C THR A 758 -24.08 52.09 4.52
N PRO A 759 -23.19 52.48 3.57
CA PRO A 759 -23.73 52.70 2.24
C PRO A 759 -22.88 52.21 1.03
N SER A 760 -23.65 51.86 0.03
CA SER A 760 -23.28 51.62 -1.35
C SER A 760 -22.51 52.78 -2.02
N LYS A 761 -21.51 52.46 -2.87
CA LYS A 761 -21.08 53.27 -4.00
C LYS A 761 -20.66 52.45 -5.21
N LYS A 762 -21.53 52.57 -6.24
CA LYS A 762 -21.39 52.70 -7.68
C LYS A 762 -20.11 52.21 -8.37
N VAL A 763 -20.38 51.31 -9.32
CA VAL A 763 -19.61 50.89 -10.50
C VAL A 763 -19.46 52.05 -11.50
N PRO A 764 -18.34 52.14 -12.24
CA PRO A 764 -18.40 52.68 -13.59
C PRO A 764 -18.13 51.60 -14.63
N GLU A 765 -19.00 51.55 -15.62
CA GLU A 765 -18.84 50.97 -16.95
C GLU A 765 -17.61 51.55 -17.65
N VAL A 766 -16.87 50.64 -18.36
CA VAL A 766 -16.06 51.03 -19.52
C VAL A 766 -16.15 49.92 -20.56
N THR A 767 -16.65 50.30 -21.67
CA THR A 767 -16.77 49.94 -23.05
C THR A 767 -15.77 48.95 -23.63
N GLU A 768 -16.37 48.11 -24.51
CA GLU A 768 -15.81 47.30 -25.61
C GLU A 768 -14.71 48.00 -26.40
N ASP A 769 -13.70 47.21 -26.75
CA ASP A 769 -13.13 47.23 -28.11
C ASP A 769 -12.27 45.97 -28.30
N ALA A 770 -12.74 45.11 -29.24
CA ALA A 770 -11.99 44.02 -29.83
C ALA A 770 -11.33 44.49 -31.12
N PRO A 771 -10.25 43.90 -31.57
CA PRO A 771 -10.33 43.32 -32.91
C PRO A 771 -9.68 41.95 -33.08
N PRO A 772 -10.00 41.28 -34.16
CA PRO A 772 -9.89 39.84 -34.36
C PRO A 772 -8.58 39.44 -35.03
N TRP A 773 -8.12 38.19 -34.84
CA TRP A 773 -7.21 37.54 -35.78
C TRP A 773 -7.69 36.14 -36.11
N ASP A 774 -7.88 36.02 -37.38
CA ASP A 774 -8.23 34.84 -38.17
C ASP A 774 -7.09 33.84 -38.30
N THR A 775 -7.51 32.59 -38.42
CA THR A 775 -7.27 31.58 -39.45
C THR A 775 -6.13 30.59 -39.32
N ALA A 776 -6.58 29.38 -39.42
CA ALA A 776 -6.25 28.25 -40.30
C ALA A 776 -5.05 27.37 -39.91
N ASP A 777 -5.19 26.13 -39.68
CA ASP A 777 -5.23 25.02 -40.59
C ASP A 777 -5.20 23.69 -39.86
N GLY A 778 -6.03 22.77 -40.33
CA GLY A 778 -6.18 21.45 -39.82
C GLY A 778 -5.03 20.52 -40.16
N ALA A 779 -4.75 19.63 -39.22
CA ALA A 779 -4.20 18.31 -39.53
C ALA A 779 -4.71 17.32 -38.47
N THR A 780 -5.58 16.45 -38.94
CA THR A 780 -6.05 15.28 -38.20
C THR A 780 -4.92 14.25 -38.16
N VAL A 781 -4.39 13.98 -36.99
CA VAL A 781 -3.51 12.83 -36.76
C VAL A 781 -4.30 11.80 -36.01
N VAL A 782 -4.48 10.65 -36.64
CA VAL A 782 -5.10 9.43 -36.11
C VAL A 782 -4.16 8.86 -35.04
N MET A 783 -4.62 8.74 -33.82
CA MET A 783 -3.90 8.03 -32.75
C MET A 783 -4.10 6.53 -32.92
N GLU A 784 -3.02 5.83 -33.21
CA GLU A 784 -2.92 4.38 -33.04
C GLU A 784 -2.84 4.06 -31.52
N LYS A 785 -3.69 3.15 -31.10
CA LYS A 785 -3.62 2.53 -29.78
C LYS A 785 -2.46 1.56 -29.76
N GLU A 786 -1.45 1.81 -28.94
CA GLU A 786 -0.48 0.80 -28.56
C GLU A 786 -1.14 -0.31 -27.73
N VAL A 787 -1.14 -1.51 -28.32
CA VAL A 787 -1.55 -2.76 -27.67
C VAL A 787 -0.32 -3.34 -26.96
N ALA A 788 -0.44 -3.60 -25.68
CA ALA A 788 0.56 -4.27 -24.86
C ALA A 788 0.93 -5.65 -25.43
N ALA A 789 2.22 -5.94 -25.49
CA ALA A 789 2.77 -7.19 -25.97
C ALA A 789 2.43 -8.36 -25.02
N PRO A 790 2.09 -9.55 -25.55
CA PRO A 790 1.86 -10.75 -24.73
C PRO A 790 3.18 -11.47 -24.39
N GLU A 791 3.20 -12.08 -23.20
CA GLU A 791 4.27 -12.95 -22.70
C GLU A 791 4.60 -14.12 -23.63
N PRO A 792 5.87 -14.61 -23.67
CA PRO A 792 6.25 -15.74 -24.52
C PRO A 792 5.84 -17.09 -23.94
N ALA A 793 5.05 -17.83 -24.71
CA ALA A 793 4.66 -19.20 -24.41
C ALA A 793 5.81 -20.20 -24.64
N LYS A 794 5.96 -21.16 -23.73
CA LYS A 794 6.90 -22.29 -23.77
C LYS A 794 6.62 -23.26 -24.94
N PRO A 795 7.66 -23.91 -25.52
CA PRO A 795 7.51 -24.74 -26.72
C PRO A 795 6.90 -26.11 -26.42
N LYS A 796 5.88 -26.49 -27.18
CA LYS A 796 5.37 -27.88 -27.27
C LYS A 796 6.07 -28.63 -28.40
N LYS A 797 6.42 -29.88 -28.09
CA LYS A 797 7.07 -30.88 -28.94
C LYS A 797 6.19 -31.32 -30.10
N LYS A 798 6.89 -31.68 -31.21
CA LYS A 798 6.40 -32.23 -32.48
C LYS A 798 5.63 -33.52 -32.37
N ALA A 799 4.61 -33.67 -33.23
CA ALA A 799 4.25 -34.96 -33.84
C ALA A 799 3.64 -34.74 -35.23
N SER A 800 4.33 -35.27 -36.20
CA SER A 800 4.01 -35.98 -37.46
C SER A 800 2.92 -35.48 -38.40
N GLU A 801 3.43 -35.26 -39.59
CA GLU A 801 2.97 -35.43 -40.96
C GLU A 801 1.57 -35.98 -41.27
N ALA A 802 0.83 -35.25 -42.15
CA ALA A 802 -0.07 -35.80 -43.16
C ALA A 802 -0.32 -34.76 -44.27
N LYS A 803 -0.35 -35.25 -45.50
CA LYS A 803 -0.34 -34.61 -46.81
C LYS A 803 -1.60 -33.82 -47.22
N PRO A 804 -1.56 -33.09 -48.32
CA PRO A 804 -2.48 -31.99 -48.64
C PRO A 804 -3.71 -32.42 -49.45
N HIS A 805 -4.80 -31.68 -49.27
CA HIS A 805 -5.93 -31.68 -50.24
C HIS A 805 -6.42 -30.27 -50.56
N SER A 806 -6.35 -29.97 -51.84
CA SER A 806 -7.21 -29.22 -52.76
C SER A 806 -7.77 -27.82 -52.32
N GLU A 807 -7.39 -26.89 -53.17
CA GLU A 807 -7.91 -25.55 -53.39
C GLU A 807 -9.44 -25.45 -53.54
N LEU A 808 -10.00 -24.46 -52.87
CA LEU A 808 -11.33 -23.87 -53.19
C LEU A 808 -11.15 -22.38 -53.51
N PRO A 809 -11.85 -21.84 -54.51
CA PRO A 809 -11.68 -20.48 -54.96
C PRO A 809 -12.27 -19.45 -54.03
N PRO A 810 -11.79 -18.18 -54.04
CA PRO A 810 -12.28 -17.11 -53.15
C PRO A 810 -13.67 -16.63 -53.54
N PRO A 811 -14.50 -16.17 -52.56
CA PRO A 811 -15.81 -15.60 -52.85
C PRO A 811 -15.67 -14.19 -53.46
N GLU A 812 -16.45 -13.94 -54.44
CA GLU A 812 -16.62 -12.65 -55.13
C GLU A 812 -17.18 -11.59 -54.17
N VAL A 813 -16.50 -10.45 -54.12
CA VAL A 813 -16.95 -9.27 -53.36
C VAL A 813 -17.75 -8.40 -54.34
N HIS A 814 -19.07 -8.28 -54.07
CA HIS A 814 -19.90 -7.25 -54.70
C HIS A 814 -19.69 -5.90 -53.95
N PRO A 815 -19.54 -4.78 -54.72
CA PRO A 815 -19.47 -3.46 -54.11
C PRO A 815 -20.80 -3.04 -53.55
N VAL A 816 -20.85 -2.70 -52.27
CA VAL A 816 -21.97 -2.02 -51.62
C VAL A 816 -21.79 -0.52 -51.83
N ASP A 817 -22.79 0.07 -52.51
CA ASP A 817 -22.86 1.49 -52.82
C ASP A 817 -23.27 2.24 -51.52
N PHE A 818 -22.34 3.01 -50.95
CA PHE A 818 -22.66 3.95 -49.87
C PHE A 818 -23.06 5.29 -50.48
N GLY A 819 -24.37 5.56 -50.55
CA GLY A 819 -24.89 6.87 -50.86
C GLY A 819 -24.35 7.93 -49.91
N VAL A 820 -23.61 8.88 -50.46
CA VAL A 820 -23.14 10.08 -49.75
C VAL A 820 -24.33 11.04 -49.62
N GLU A 821 -24.91 11.15 -48.44
CA GLU A 821 -25.80 12.26 -48.11
C GLU A 821 -24.97 13.52 -47.82
N GLN A 822 -25.23 14.60 -48.56
CA GLN A 822 -24.64 15.91 -48.35
C GLN A 822 -25.14 16.54 -47.04
N PRO A 823 -24.32 17.31 -46.29
CA PRO A 823 -24.77 18.01 -45.12
C PRO A 823 -25.71 19.17 -45.48
N PRO A 824 -26.70 19.51 -44.62
CA PRO A 824 -27.64 20.57 -44.87
C PRO A 824 -27.00 21.95 -44.82
N ASN A 825 -27.51 22.79 -45.73
CA ASN A 825 -27.08 24.17 -45.95
C ASN A 825 -27.64 25.06 -44.80
N PHE A 826 -26.78 25.74 -44.07
CA PHE A 826 -27.17 26.72 -43.05
C PHE A 826 -27.24 28.12 -43.63
N ASP A 827 -28.38 28.45 -44.27
CA ASP A 827 -28.74 29.83 -44.59
C ASP A 827 -30.29 29.96 -44.55
N GLU A 828 -30.85 29.94 -43.35
CA GLU A 828 -32.20 30.51 -43.09
C GLU A 828 -32.26 30.99 -41.62
N PRO A 829 -32.85 32.20 -41.33
CA PRO A 829 -32.91 32.76 -40.01
C PRO A 829 -33.97 32.09 -39.13
N LEU A 830 -33.58 31.66 -37.94
CA LEU A 830 -34.44 31.11 -36.89
C LEU A 830 -35.45 32.18 -36.40
N VAL A 831 -36.71 31.92 -36.64
CA VAL A 831 -37.84 32.62 -36.02
C VAL A 831 -38.04 32.02 -34.61
N LEU A 832 -37.80 32.83 -33.57
CA LEU A 832 -38.11 32.52 -32.19
C LEU A 832 -39.64 32.46 -31.98
N THR A 833 -40.16 31.28 -31.72
CA THR A 833 -41.52 31.09 -31.18
C THR A 833 -41.43 31.03 -29.66
N ALA A 834 -42.30 31.80 -29.00
CA ALA A 834 -42.40 32.01 -27.58
C ALA A 834 -42.63 30.71 -26.77
N ASP A 835 -42.10 30.70 -25.55
CA ASP A 835 -42.20 29.67 -24.51
C ASP A 835 -43.69 29.33 -24.18
N PRO A 836 -44.03 28.07 -23.92
CA PRO A 836 -45.33 27.68 -23.37
C PRO A 836 -45.37 27.94 -21.85
N GLU A 837 -46.52 28.55 -21.44
CA GLU A 837 -46.86 28.81 -20.04
C GLU A 837 -46.83 27.53 -19.15
N PRO A 838 -46.50 27.64 -17.85
CA PRO A 838 -46.52 26.51 -16.93
C PRO A 838 -47.96 26.10 -16.52
N PRO A 839 -48.20 24.83 -16.18
CA PRO A 839 -49.56 24.35 -15.89
C PRO A 839 -50.09 24.87 -14.56
N ARG A 840 -51.37 25.36 -14.57
CA ARG A 840 -52.12 25.87 -13.43
C ARG A 840 -52.52 24.75 -12.46
N LYS A 841 -52.28 24.95 -11.19
CA LYS A 841 -52.69 24.08 -10.05
C LYS A 841 -54.24 23.98 -9.99
N PRO A 842 -54.81 22.81 -9.65
CA PRO A 842 -56.27 22.67 -9.46
C PRO A 842 -56.72 23.35 -8.15
N ARG A 843 -57.80 24.12 -8.25
CA ARG A 843 -58.55 24.73 -7.14
C ARG A 843 -59.39 23.68 -6.46
N HIS A 844 -59.21 23.51 -5.17
CA HIS A 844 -60.22 22.91 -4.29
C HIS A 844 -61.42 23.86 -4.13
N LYS A 845 -62.62 23.32 -4.30
CA LYS A 845 -63.89 23.93 -3.86
C LYS A 845 -64.48 23.07 -2.74
N PRO A 846 -65.37 23.65 -1.95
CA PRO A 846 -65.45 23.58 -0.48
C PRO A 846 -66.03 22.29 0.07
#